data_4b7bf7ac7aafae5689bd102d69f34bd4
#
_entry.id   4b7bf7ac7aafae5689bd102d69f34bd4
#
_cell.length_a   1.000
_cell.length_b   1.000
_cell.length_c   1.000
_cell.angle_alpha   90.00
_cell.angle_beta   90.00
_cell.angle_gamma   90.00
#
_symmetry.space_group_name_H-M   'P 1'
#
loop_
_entity.id
_entity.type
_entity.pdbx_description
1 polymer ?
#
loop_
_entity_poly.entity_id
_entity_poly.type
_entity_poly.pdbx_seq_one_letter_code
_entity_poly.pdbx_strand_id
1 'polypeptide(L)'
;MMLPTNLARVAMVGLAVLLARSAFAGEVPVTFGTHGGDTWSFHKKVDVTVPARQCDHVVISSVLSTVRLPAHGGHVHTRLALQPGDNEIEAECYSHGSVRGEARQTWHVRLRNTPTASIHIFRRGSRLILDADGSTPAPVRAAAITRYQWRADDANPAALAALPASGPRIALEASAPDGDYKITLEATDAAGRSDQSTILLRSRNQMLRGVDPDHGHAAWVDGAVVYGIIPQLFGPQGLADVTAHLDQLADLGVNTIWLSPIMESPAGDFGYAVTDYFQLRRSLGSEQQLHDLIRAAHARNMHVMLDFVPNHLSDRSAYFTDTLEHGPASPYFDFFARDHTGRAEHYFDWANLENLNYANAEVQRLVIEACAHWVREFDVDGFRVDAAWGPRRRAAAFWPRWRAELKRIKPDLLLLAEASARDRYYGRHGFDAAYDWTDKLGEWAWRDAFEHEASTARRLRDAIEASQSGALVFRFLENNDTGRRFISRYGVDRTRVAAAMLLTLPGIPSLYTGQEVGAAYEPYKDARPIGWDDDDQLRAWYKRLIALRGTYTALRSADIRLLDAAVDNNVLAYVRPSATASDRILVILNYGAQPALVGLGKEFLETMRRKGIVDLLTGGEVNVGESGIEIAPLSVLVLKPN
;
A
#
# COMPACT_ATOMS: atom_id res chain seq x y z
N MET A 1 26.62 70.63 -3.89
CA MET A 1 26.27 70.97 -2.54
C MET A 1 25.85 69.70 -1.82
N MET A 2 26.79 69.13 -1.21
CA MET A 2 26.90 68.38 0.05
C MET A 2 25.87 67.28 0.35
N LEU A 3 26.40 66.09 0.31
CA LEU A 3 26.13 64.90 1.11
C LEU A 3 26.21 65.20 2.64
N PRO A 4 25.76 64.31 3.57
CA PRO A 4 26.34 62.96 3.70
C PRO A 4 25.39 61.82 4.15
N THR A 5 25.72 60.69 3.66
CA THR A 5 25.82 59.31 4.23
C THR A 5 25.84 59.17 5.75
N ASN A 6 25.11 58.20 6.25
CA ASN A 6 25.58 57.41 7.39
C ASN A 6 25.01 55.95 7.32
N LEU A 7 25.90 55.05 6.95
CA LEU A 7 25.81 53.63 7.23
C LEU A 7 26.17 53.40 8.71
N ALA A 8 25.27 52.82 9.47
CA ALA A 8 25.60 52.25 10.76
C ALA A 8 25.63 50.71 10.62
N ARG A 9 26.84 50.17 10.59
CA ARG A 9 27.11 48.76 10.85
C ARG A 9 26.78 48.46 12.30
N VAL A 10 25.83 47.56 12.57
CA VAL A 10 25.73 46.92 13.88
C VAL A 10 26.41 45.57 13.78
N ALA A 11 27.64 45.52 14.27
CA ALA A 11 28.34 44.27 14.58
C ALA A 11 27.77 43.76 15.91
N MET A 12 27.00 42.65 15.86
CA MET A 12 26.67 41.93 17.10
C MET A 12 27.80 40.95 17.42
N VAL A 13 28.58 41.34 18.41
CA VAL A 13 29.55 40.47 19.09
C VAL A 13 28.77 39.49 19.94
N GLY A 14 28.83 38.21 19.59
CA GLY A 14 28.29 37.14 20.41
C GLY A 14 29.09 36.99 21.69
N LEU A 15 28.57 37.49 22.80
CA LEU A 15 29.07 37.21 24.14
C LEU A 15 28.38 35.93 24.63
N ALA A 16 29.06 34.79 24.55
CA ALA A 16 28.62 33.57 25.21
C ALA A 16 28.74 33.75 26.72
N VAL A 17 27.66 34.13 27.37
CA VAL A 17 27.55 34.08 28.81
C VAL A 17 27.17 32.66 29.21
N LEU A 18 28.17 31.87 29.59
CA LEU A 18 27.97 30.67 30.39
C LEU A 18 27.44 31.08 31.76
N LEU A 19 26.15 31.24 31.92
CA LEU A 19 25.49 31.24 33.22
C LEU A 19 25.41 29.79 33.68
N ALA A 20 26.29 29.37 34.56
CA ALA A 20 26.08 28.22 35.42
C ALA A 20 24.80 28.47 36.22
N ARG A 21 23.67 27.89 35.77
CA ARG A 21 22.43 27.86 36.55
C ARG A 21 22.68 26.96 37.76
N SER A 22 22.64 27.53 38.94
CA SER A 22 22.50 26.80 40.19
C SER A 22 21.23 25.94 40.10
N ALA A 23 21.35 24.63 40.23
CA ALA A 23 20.23 23.72 40.36
C ALA A 23 19.36 24.16 41.55
N PHE A 24 18.19 24.68 41.28
CA PHE A 24 17.16 24.89 42.29
C PHE A 24 16.68 23.55 42.81
N ALA A 25 16.79 23.32 44.10
CA ALA A 25 16.20 22.18 44.75
C ALA A 25 14.65 22.21 44.54
N GLY A 26 14.14 21.34 43.63
CA GLY A 26 12.71 21.25 43.33
C GLY A 26 12.34 21.37 41.84
N GLU A 27 13.29 21.30 40.92
CA GLU A 27 13.01 21.28 39.48
C GLU A 27 12.33 19.99 39.08
N VAL A 28 11.17 20.11 38.38
CA VAL A 28 10.40 18.97 37.91
C VAL A 28 11.04 18.43 36.61
N PRO A 29 11.43 17.16 36.55
CA PRO A 29 12.00 16.60 35.33
C PRO A 29 10.97 16.60 34.19
N VAL A 30 11.35 17.18 33.07
CA VAL A 30 10.61 17.15 31.80
C VAL A 30 11.43 16.35 30.80
N THR A 31 10.84 15.34 30.18
CA THR A 31 11.56 14.50 29.21
C THR A 31 10.74 14.31 27.94
N PHE A 32 11.42 14.37 26.78
CA PHE A 32 10.80 13.98 25.52
C PHE A 32 10.86 12.46 25.35
N GLY A 33 9.75 11.86 24.96
CA GLY A 33 9.66 10.44 24.63
C GLY A 33 10.33 10.08 23.29
N THR A 34 10.53 11.08 22.44
CA THR A 34 11.21 10.96 21.15
C THR A 34 12.41 11.90 21.15
N HIS A 35 13.54 11.44 20.61
CA HIS A 35 14.71 12.29 20.43
C HIS A 35 14.58 13.17 19.18
N GLY A 36 15.12 14.37 19.22
CA GLY A 36 15.30 15.24 18.05
C GLY A 36 16.17 14.57 16.97
N GLY A 37 16.21 15.13 15.78
CA GLY A 37 17.01 14.60 14.67
C GLY A 37 16.53 15.07 13.30
N ASP A 38 17.01 14.41 12.26
CA ASP A 38 16.65 14.73 10.88
C ASP A 38 15.26 14.17 10.52
N THR A 39 14.49 14.92 9.74
CA THR A 39 13.18 14.51 9.24
C THR A 39 12.89 15.13 7.88
N TRP A 40 12.03 14.47 7.08
CA TRP A 40 11.40 15.08 5.90
C TRP A 40 10.04 15.69 6.23
N SER A 41 9.38 15.23 7.30
CA SER A 41 8.04 15.69 7.65
C SER A 41 8.06 17.10 8.21
N PHE A 42 7.14 17.94 7.72
CA PHE A 42 6.84 19.26 8.28
C PHE A 42 5.95 19.21 9.52
N HIS A 43 5.62 18.00 10.00
CA HIS A 43 4.88 17.79 11.23
C HIS A 43 5.49 16.67 12.04
N LYS A 44 5.60 16.86 13.34
CA LYS A 44 6.10 15.83 14.25
C LYS A 44 5.18 15.65 15.45
N LYS A 45 4.96 14.38 15.78
CA LYS A 45 4.40 13.99 17.06
C LYS A 45 5.46 14.23 18.13
N VAL A 46 5.05 14.91 19.19
CA VAL A 46 5.90 15.22 20.34
C VAL A 46 5.24 14.61 21.56
N ASP A 47 5.95 13.70 22.19
CA ASP A 47 5.54 13.07 23.45
C ASP A 47 6.40 13.63 24.56
N VAL A 48 5.77 14.11 25.65
CA VAL A 48 6.45 14.67 26.81
C VAL A 48 5.98 13.95 28.06
N THR A 49 6.95 13.53 28.87
CA THR A 49 6.70 12.91 30.16
C THR A 49 7.13 13.86 31.28
N VAL A 50 6.27 14.03 32.25
CA VAL A 50 6.49 14.77 33.51
C VAL A 50 6.01 13.89 34.66
N PRO A 51 6.51 14.07 35.89
CA PRO A 51 5.96 13.34 37.06
C PRO A 51 4.51 13.67 37.28
N ALA A 52 3.67 12.63 37.44
CA ALA A 52 2.23 12.77 37.65
C ALA A 52 1.92 13.71 38.83
N ARG A 53 0.97 14.61 38.64
CA ARG A 53 0.47 15.59 39.64
C ARG A 53 1.49 16.67 40.07
N GLN A 54 2.67 16.76 39.45
CA GLN A 54 3.62 17.82 39.72
C GLN A 54 3.50 19.00 38.72
N CYS A 55 2.81 18.76 37.59
CA CYS A 55 2.48 19.78 36.60
C CYS A 55 0.96 19.89 36.46
N ASP A 56 0.45 21.11 36.46
CA ASP A 56 -0.96 21.40 36.13
C ASP A 56 -1.17 21.24 34.62
N HIS A 57 -0.20 21.74 33.84
CA HIS A 57 -0.18 21.64 32.38
C HIS A 57 1.24 21.72 31.86
N VAL A 58 1.45 21.24 30.63
CA VAL A 58 2.67 21.41 29.86
C VAL A 58 2.40 22.35 28.69
N VAL A 59 3.28 23.31 28.47
CA VAL A 59 3.31 24.15 27.27
C VAL A 59 4.41 23.60 26.36
N ILE A 60 4.05 23.24 25.14
CA ILE A 60 4.98 22.78 24.13
C ILE A 60 5.00 23.82 23.01
N SER A 61 6.16 24.38 22.71
CA SER A 61 6.33 25.46 21.73
C SER A 61 7.36 25.11 20.66
N SER A 62 7.11 25.62 19.47
CA SER A 62 8.03 25.68 18.34
C SER A 62 7.96 27.08 17.74
N VAL A 63 8.78 27.36 16.71
CA VAL A 63 8.74 28.64 15.98
C VAL A 63 7.35 28.94 15.41
N LEU A 64 6.62 27.89 14.98
CA LEU A 64 5.33 28.03 14.28
C LEU A 64 4.10 27.88 15.18
N SER A 65 4.23 27.29 16.36
CA SER A 65 3.08 26.95 17.18
C SER A 65 3.42 26.80 18.66
N THR A 66 2.43 27.12 19.51
CA THR A 66 2.47 26.87 20.95
C THR A 66 1.18 26.16 21.35
N VAL A 67 1.29 25.05 22.06
CA VAL A 67 0.17 24.24 22.52
C VAL A 67 0.25 24.07 24.03
N ARG A 68 -0.89 24.27 24.71
CA ARG A 68 -1.02 24.07 26.16
C ARG A 68 -1.87 22.83 26.42
N LEU A 69 -1.36 21.86 27.15
CA LEU A 69 -1.99 20.57 27.41
C LEU A 69 -2.06 20.28 28.92
N PRO A 70 -3.20 19.77 29.44
CA PRO A 70 -3.29 19.32 30.83
C PRO A 70 -2.35 18.14 31.07
N ALA A 71 -1.65 18.10 32.20
CA ALA A 71 -0.58 17.14 32.48
C ALA A 71 -0.83 16.28 33.74
N HIS A 72 -2.06 16.18 34.23
CA HIS A 72 -2.37 15.45 35.47
C HIS A 72 -1.97 13.97 35.46
N GLY A 73 -1.99 13.32 34.28
CA GLY A 73 -1.57 11.94 34.08
C GLY A 73 -0.05 11.73 33.91
N GLY A 74 0.72 12.80 33.85
CA GLY A 74 2.18 12.73 33.67
C GLY A 74 2.65 12.50 32.23
N HIS A 75 1.76 12.29 31.28
CA HIS A 75 2.09 12.16 29.86
C HIS A 75 1.23 13.07 29.02
N VAL A 76 1.84 13.79 28.11
CA VAL A 76 1.16 14.63 27.13
C VAL A 76 1.75 14.38 25.75
N HIS A 77 0.90 14.44 24.74
CA HIS A 77 1.32 14.34 23.35
C HIS A 77 0.59 15.38 22.51
N THR A 78 1.30 15.86 21.51
CA THR A 78 0.75 16.77 20.51
C THR A 78 1.49 16.61 19.19
N ARG A 79 0.96 17.25 18.16
CA ARG A 79 1.63 17.34 16.86
C ARG A 79 1.97 18.81 16.60
N LEU A 80 3.22 19.08 16.30
CA LEU A 80 3.70 20.42 15.99
C LEU A 80 4.05 20.55 14.51
N ALA A 81 3.73 21.71 13.93
CA ALA A 81 4.24 22.10 12.62
C ALA A 81 5.70 22.54 12.73
N LEU A 82 6.48 22.20 11.71
CA LEU A 82 7.89 22.54 11.57
C LEU A 82 8.10 23.35 10.29
N GLN A 83 9.16 24.18 10.26
CA GLN A 83 9.60 24.89 9.06
C GLN A 83 10.86 24.21 8.46
N PRO A 84 11.22 24.50 7.21
CA PRO A 84 12.50 24.07 6.67
C PRO A 84 13.67 24.50 7.54
N GLY A 85 14.67 23.62 7.70
CA GLY A 85 15.83 23.87 8.55
C GLY A 85 15.66 23.44 10.00
N ASP A 86 16.29 24.13 10.92
CA ASP A 86 16.36 23.78 12.33
C ASP A 86 15.12 24.30 13.08
N ASN A 87 14.51 23.41 13.86
CA ASN A 87 13.33 23.69 14.68
C ASN A 87 13.65 23.31 16.13
N GLU A 88 13.84 24.29 16.99
CA GLU A 88 13.89 24.06 18.43
C GLU A 88 12.47 23.88 18.97
N ILE A 89 12.27 22.80 19.72
CA ILE A 89 11.04 22.51 20.43
C ILE A 89 11.34 22.57 21.92
N GLU A 90 10.59 23.39 22.62
CA GLU A 90 10.65 23.57 24.06
C GLU A 90 9.39 23.02 24.72
N ALA A 91 9.56 22.28 25.81
CA ALA A 91 8.47 21.81 26.66
C ALA A 91 8.68 22.31 28.08
N GLU A 92 7.70 23.06 28.59
CA GLU A 92 7.71 23.65 29.93
C GLU A 92 6.59 23.07 30.79
N CYS A 93 6.93 22.58 31.99
CA CYS A 93 5.98 22.16 33.02
C CYS A 93 5.57 23.36 33.86
N TYR A 94 4.28 23.63 33.96
CA TYR A 94 3.71 24.66 34.81
C TYR A 94 2.98 24.06 36.01
N SER A 95 3.21 24.65 37.20
CA SER A 95 2.43 24.40 38.40
C SER A 95 2.19 25.72 39.14
N HIS A 96 0.93 25.96 39.52
CA HIS A 96 0.50 27.19 40.20
C HIS A 96 0.93 28.49 39.47
N GLY A 97 0.88 28.44 38.13
CA GLY A 97 1.21 29.59 37.27
C GLY A 97 2.71 29.86 37.06
N SER A 98 3.59 29.01 37.58
CA SER A 98 5.05 29.16 37.44
C SER A 98 5.66 27.97 36.72
N VAL A 99 6.71 28.20 35.91
CA VAL A 99 7.50 27.13 35.29
C VAL A 99 8.27 26.39 36.39
N ARG A 100 8.13 25.08 36.40
CA ARG A 100 8.76 24.18 37.39
C ARG A 100 9.84 23.29 36.79
N GLY A 101 9.90 23.17 35.47
CA GLY A 101 10.89 22.42 34.72
C GLY A 101 10.72 22.64 33.23
N GLU A 102 11.82 22.46 32.49
CA GLU A 102 11.86 22.63 31.04
C GLU A 102 12.71 21.57 30.38
N ALA A 103 12.46 21.28 29.11
CA ALA A 103 13.30 20.47 28.25
C ALA A 103 13.27 21.01 26.82
N ARG A 104 14.38 20.81 26.10
CA ARG A 104 14.51 21.25 24.71
C ARG A 104 15.05 20.13 23.83
N GLN A 105 14.59 20.11 22.58
CA GLN A 105 15.15 19.26 21.54
C GLN A 105 15.10 19.98 20.19
N THR A 106 15.91 19.55 19.23
CA THR A 106 15.93 20.13 17.89
C THR A 106 15.58 19.08 16.84
N TRP A 107 14.64 19.44 15.96
CA TRP A 107 14.35 18.70 14.73
C TRP A 107 14.90 19.47 13.54
N HIS A 108 15.51 18.74 12.59
CA HIS A 108 16.06 19.32 11.37
C HIS A 108 15.24 18.84 10.18
N VAL A 109 14.39 19.73 9.60
CA VAL A 109 13.69 19.45 8.34
C VAL A 109 14.64 19.75 7.21
N ARG A 110 15.33 18.73 6.72
CA ARG A 110 16.35 18.88 5.68
C ARG A 110 16.53 17.63 4.84
N LEU A 111 17.10 17.84 3.66
CA LEU A 111 17.54 16.75 2.80
C LEU A 111 18.78 16.08 3.43
N ARG A 112 18.80 14.77 3.41
CA ARG A 112 19.95 14.02 3.92
C ARG A 112 21.17 14.17 3.03
N ASN A 113 20.96 14.29 1.71
CA ASN A 113 22.04 14.38 0.70
C ASN A 113 23.18 13.39 0.97
N THR A 114 22.83 12.14 1.27
CA THR A 114 23.75 11.04 1.55
C THR A 114 23.93 10.16 0.32
N PRO A 115 24.98 9.34 0.24
CA PRO A 115 25.01 8.26 -0.75
C PRO A 115 23.79 7.37 -0.60
N THR A 116 23.52 6.54 -1.58
CA THR A 116 22.47 5.54 -1.53
C THR A 116 23.11 4.16 -1.40
N ALA A 117 22.94 3.51 -0.25
CA ALA A 117 23.38 2.15 -0.03
C ALA A 117 22.44 1.17 -0.76
N SER A 118 23.01 0.20 -1.48
CA SER A 118 22.27 -0.84 -2.20
C SER A 118 22.91 -2.20 -1.97
N ILE A 119 22.10 -3.24 -1.79
CA ILE A 119 22.58 -4.62 -1.60
C ILE A 119 21.97 -5.50 -2.70
N HIS A 120 22.83 -6.11 -3.50
CA HIS A 120 22.45 -7.19 -4.38
C HIS A 120 22.88 -8.54 -3.78
N ILE A 121 22.06 -9.56 -3.96
CA ILE A 121 22.36 -10.89 -3.46
C ILE A 121 22.35 -11.89 -4.61
N PHE A 122 23.34 -12.76 -4.63
CA PHE A 122 23.36 -13.90 -5.56
C PHE A 122 24.12 -15.07 -4.95
N ARG A 123 23.89 -16.27 -5.47
CA ARG A 123 24.54 -17.48 -5.00
C ARG A 123 25.71 -17.87 -5.90
N ARG A 124 26.84 -18.24 -5.29
CA ARG A 124 27.99 -18.79 -5.98
C ARG A 124 28.48 -20.06 -5.26
N GLY A 125 28.09 -21.21 -5.78
CA GLY A 125 28.35 -22.50 -5.12
C GLY A 125 27.62 -22.62 -3.77
N SER A 126 28.37 -22.93 -2.71
CA SER A 126 27.86 -23.02 -1.33
C SER A 126 27.73 -21.66 -0.63
N ARG A 127 28.07 -20.55 -1.30
CA ARG A 127 28.11 -19.24 -0.68
C ARG A 127 27.03 -18.29 -1.21
N LEU A 128 26.51 -17.44 -0.34
CA LEU A 128 25.76 -16.25 -0.68
C LEU A 128 26.72 -15.08 -0.79
N ILE A 129 26.67 -14.36 -1.90
CA ILE A 129 27.44 -13.14 -2.13
C ILE A 129 26.52 -11.96 -1.89
N LEU A 130 26.88 -11.09 -1.00
CA LEU A 130 26.27 -9.78 -0.81
C LEU A 130 27.17 -8.74 -1.49
N ASP A 131 26.60 -7.98 -2.38
CA ASP A 131 27.31 -7.07 -3.28
C ASP A 131 26.74 -5.64 -3.15
N ALA A 132 27.58 -4.69 -2.82
CA ALA A 132 27.25 -3.28 -2.64
C ALA A 132 27.57 -2.41 -3.88
N ASP A 133 28.05 -2.98 -4.99
CA ASP A 133 28.46 -2.24 -6.20
C ASP A 133 27.33 -1.42 -6.83
N GLY A 134 26.05 -1.72 -6.48
CA GLY A 134 24.89 -0.94 -6.86
C GLY A 134 24.68 0.36 -6.06
N SER A 135 25.51 0.63 -5.04
CA SER A 135 25.42 1.85 -4.24
C SER A 135 25.86 3.07 -5.05
N THR A 136 25.15 4.19 -4.89
CA THR A 136 25.40 5.41 -5.65
C THR A 136 25.80 6.59 -4.76
N PRO A 137 26.64 7.54 -5.26
CA PRO A 137 26.99 8.76 -4.53
C PRO A 137 25.79 9.62 -4.18
N ALA A 138 25.97 10.55 -3.24
CA ALA A 138 24.99 11.58 -2.92
C ALA A 138 24.63 12.42 -4.17
N PRO A 139 23.35 12.82 -4.33
CA PRO A 139 22.88 13.52 -5.53
C PRO A 139 23.49 14.92 -5.71
N VAL A 140 23.77 15.63 -4.59
CA VAL A 140 24.36 16.97 -4.61
C VAL A 140 25.78 16.91 -4.06
N ARG A 141 26.74 17.55 -4.75
CA ARG A 141 28.18 17.47 -4.41
C ARG A 141 28.63 16.03 -4.27
N ALA A 142 28.41 15.25 -5.32
CA ALA A 142 28.77 13.84 -5.36
C ALA A 142 30.22 13.60 -4.92
N ALA A 143 30.43 12.65 -4.01
CA ALA A 143 31.75 12.17 -3.60
C ALA A 143 31.76 10.65 -3.73
N ALA A 144 32.88 10.07 -4.13
CA ALA A 144 32.99 8.62 -4.28
C ALA A 144 32.69 7.91 -2.96
N ILE A 145 32.01 6.76 -3.01
CA ILE A 145 31.86 5.89 -1.84
C ILE A 145 33.21 5.25 -1.56
N THR A 146 33.72 5.42 -0.35
CA THR A 146 35.07 5.01 0.04
C THR A 146 35.07 3.90 1.08
N ARG A 147 33.94 3.68 1.77
CA ARG A 147 33.85 2.70 2.84
C ARG A 147 32.53 1.95 2.77
N TYR A 148 32.60 0.64 2.90
CA TYR A 148 31.49 -0.28 3.04
C TYR A 148 31.68 -1.09 4.31
N GLN A 149 30.67 -1.11 5.20
CA GLN A 149 30.69 -1.89 6.43
C GLN A 149 29.42 -2.73 6.53
N TRP A 150 29.61 -4.00 6.86
CA TRP A 150 28.53 -4.97 6.98
C TRP A 150 28.38 -5.42 8.42
N ARG A 151 27.17 -5.45 8.93
CA ARG A 151 26.87 -5.88 10.30
C ARG A 151 25.68 -6.85 10.29
N ALA A 152 25.72 -7.88 11.14
CA ALA A 152 24.57 -8.68 11.49
C ALA A 152 23.76 -7.95 12.56
N ASP A 153 22.44 -8.18 12.56
CA ASP A 153 21.57 -7.73 13.64
C ASP A 153 21.79 -8.64 14.87
N ASP A 154 21.84 -8.07 16.06
CA ASP A 154 22.04 -8.79 17.32
C ASP A 154 20.86 -9.72 17.66
N ALA A 155 19.66 -9.45 17.10
CA ALA A 155 18.48 -10.29 17.26
C ALA A 155 18.43 -11.47 16.28
N ASN A 156 19.45 -11.68 15.44
CA ASN A 156 19.51 -12.85 14.55
C ASN A 156 19.54 -14.17 15.35
N PRO A 157 18.92 -15.24 14.83
CA PRO A 157 18.87 -16.54 15.51
C PRO A 157 20.26 -17.15 15.85
N ALA A 158 21.28 -16.79 15.04
CA ALA A 158 22.67 -17.18 15.28
C ALA A 158 23.64 -16.18 14.65
N ALA A 159 24.88 -16.15 15.13
CA ALA A 159 25.93 -15.36 14.52
C ALA A 159 26.29 -15.89 13.12
N LEU A 160 26.58 -14.98 12.21
CA LEU A 160 27.08 -15.28 10.87
C LEU A 160 28.62 -15.04 10.86
N ALA A 161 29.38 -16.09 10.71
CA ALA A 161 30.83 -16.11 10.94
C ALA A 161 31.66 -15.09 10.12
N ALA A 162 31.14 -14.62 8.99
CA ALA A 162 31.79 -13.63 8.14
C ALA A 162 31.50 -12.17 8.56
N LEU A 163 30.75 -11.92 9.63
CA LEU A 163 30.33 -10.58 10.07
C LEU A 163 30.84 -10.27 11.48
N PRO A 164 31.23 -9.02 11.80
CA PRO A 164 31.23 -7.86 10.88
C PRO A 164 32.33 -7.94 9.79
N ALA A 165 32.09 -7.30 8.66
CA ALA A 165 33.01 -7.30 7.52
C ALA A 165 33.07 -5.92 6.84
N SER A 166 34.09 -5.68 6.02
CA SER A 166 34.24 -4.47 5.22
C SER A 166 34.52 -4.79 3.76
N GLY A 167 34.30 -3.80 2.89
CA GLY A 167 34.49 -3.90 1.45
C GLY A 167 33.18 -3.97 0.68
N PRO A 168 33.22 -3.73 -0.65
CA PRO A 168 32.03 -3.65 -1.49
C PRO A 168 31.34 -5.00 -1.66
N ARG A 169 32.02 -6.10 -1.38
CA ARG A 169 31.47 -7.46 -1.55
C ARG A 169 31.92 -8.39 -0.44
N ILE A 170 30.97 -9.15 0.11
CA ILE A 170 31.23 -10.20 1.11
C ILE A 170 30.61 -11.52 0.71
N ALA A 171 31.14 -12.61 1.26
CA ALA A 171 30.65 -13.97 1.01
C ALA A 171 30.28 -14.63 2.35
N LEU A 172 29.05 -15.10 2.46
CA LEU A 172 28.52 -15.85 3.60
C LEU A 172 28.41 -17.34 3.22
N GLU A 173 28.59 -18.23 4.17
CA GLU A 173 28.18 -19.62 3.97
C GLU A 173 26.65 -19.68 3.87
N ALA A 174 26.15 -20.44 2.88
CA ALA A 174 24.72 -20.56 2.65
C ALA A 174 24.06 -21.57 3.60
N SER A 175 24.59 -21.72 4.82
CA SER A 175 24.06 -22.58 5.87
C SER A 175 24.03 -21.84 7.20
N ALA A 176 22.85 -21.85 7.85
CA ALA A 176 22.63 -21.29 9.18
C ALA A 176 21.42 -21.99 9.83
N PRO A 177 21.28 -21.98 11.16
CA PRO A 177 20.05 -22.42 11.84
C PRO A 177 18.80 -21.78 11.26
N ASP A 178 17.67 -22.47 11.32
CA ASP A 178 16.41 -21.96 10.77
C ASP A 178 15.99 -20.67 11.47
N GLY A 179 15.48 -19.71 10.68
CA GLY A 179 15.04 -18.41 11.15
C GLY A 179 15.32 -17.29 10.14
N ASP A 180 14.95 -16.09 10.52
CA ASP A 180 15.15 -14.89 9.73
C ASP A 180 16.37 -14.10 10.24
N TYR A 181 17.22 -13.68 9.31
CA TYR A 181 18.48 -12.98 9.56
C TYR A 181 18.48 -11.62 8.90
N LYS A 182 18.85 -10.58 9.61
CA LYS A 182 19.03 -9.23 9.08
C LYS A 182 20.52 -8.90 8.99
N ILE A 183 20.92 -8.33 7.86
CA ILE A 183 22.29 -7.86 7.62
C ILE A 183 22.20 -6.43 7.10
N THR A 184 22.91 -5.52 7.73
CA THR A 184 22.96 -4.10 7.37
C THR A 184 24.29 -3.77 6.72
N LEU A 185 24.24 -3.12 5.56
CA LEU A 185 25.31 -2.43 4.89
C LEU A 185 25.27 -0.95 5.28
N GLU A 186 26.41 -0.39 5.68
CA GLU A 186 26.65 1.05 5.74
C GLU A 186 27.63 1.45 4.65
N ALA A 187 27.21 2.35 3.75
CA ALA A 187 28.04 2.91 2.68
C ALA A 187 28.38 4.36 3.02
N THR A 188 29.68 4.71 3.11
CA THR A 188 30.17 6.05 3.46
C THR A 188 30.95 6.63 2.31
N ASP A 189 30.69 7.89 1.96
CA ASP A 189 31.41 8.61 0.91
C ASP A 189 32.67 9.34 1.45
N ALA A 190 33.47 9.90 0.53
CA ALA A 190 34.69 10.63 0.88
C ALA A 190 34.43 11.92 1.66
N ALA A 191 33.20 12.43 1.69
CA ALA A 191 32.81 13.57 2.51
C ALA A 191 32.33 13.16 3.92
N GLY A 192 32.38 11.88 4.26
CA GLY A 192 31.96 11.34 5.56
C GLY A 192 30.44 11.15 5.69
N ARG A 193 29.66 11.35 4.62
CA ARG A 193 28.22 11.11 4.62
C ARG A 193 27.94 9.63 4.43
N SER A 194 27.00 9.07 5.16
CA SER A 194 26.66 7.65 5.08
C SER A 194 25.17 7.40 4.90
N ASP A 195 24.85 6.23 4.35
CA ASP A 195 23.51 5.67 4.25
C ASP A 195 23.57 4.19 4.58
N GLN A 196 22.44 3.63 5.01
CA GLN A 196 22.34 2.22 5.38
C GLN A 196 21.24 1.54 4.57
N SER A 197 21.52 0.30 4.16
CA SER A 197 20.54 -0.62 3.60
C SER A 197 20.61 -1.93 4.37
N THR A 198 19.47 -2.56 4.63
CA THR A 198 19.44 -3.84 5.35
C THR A 198 18.75 -4.88 4.46
N ILE A 199 19.29 -6.09 4.41
CA ILE A 199 18.69 -7.21 3.70
C ILE A 199 18.17 -8.26 4.69
N LEU A 200 17.05 -8.89 4.35
CA LEU A 200 16.51 -10.04 5.06
C LEU A 200 16.95 -11.33 4.36
N LEU A 201 17.54 -12.24 5.11
CA LEU A 201 17.81 -13.62 4.69
C LEU A 201 16.92 -14.55 5.51
N ARG A 202 16.50 -15.66 4.91
CA ARG A 202 15.73 -16.70 5.60
C ARG A 202 16.44 -18.04 5.49
N SER A 203 16.61 -18.72 6.62
CA SER A 203 17.06 -20.10 6.66
C SER A 203 15.88 -21.05 6.86
N ARG A 204 15.79 -22.07 6.03
CA ARG A 204 14.88 -23.20 6.16
C ARG A 204 15.64 -24.49 5.85
N ASN A 205 15.50 -25.50 6.71
CA ASN A 205 16.29 -26.73 6.64
C ASN A 205 17.80 -26.45 6.58
N GLN A 206 18.25 -25.52 7.41
CA GLN A 206 19.62 -25.02 7.48
C GLN A 206 20.16 -24.41 6.18
N MET A 207 19.32 -24.13 5.21
CA MET A 207 19.71 -23.47 3.96
C MET A 207 19.33 -22.00 4.01
N LEU A 208 20.36 -21.15 4.08
CA LEU A 208 20.22 -19.69 4.07
C LEU A 208 20.01 -19.19 2.63
N ARG A 209 19.01 -18.40 2.41
CA ARG A 209 18.67 -17.76 1.13
C ARG A 209 18.32 -16.30 1.35
N GLY A 210 18.55 -15.46 0.34
CA GLY A 210 17.90 -14.15 0.30
C GLY A 210 16.39 -14.37 0.33
N VAL A 211 15.70 -13.60 1.15
CA VAL A 211 14.28 -13.39 0.90
C VAL A 211 14.25 -12.56 -0.36
N ASP A 212 13.94 -13.22 -1.48
CA ASP A 212 13.90 -12.57 -2.78
C ASP A 212 12.72 -11.59 -2.78
N PRO A 213 12.96 -10.27 -2.67
CA PRO A 213 11.87 -9.30 -2.67
C PRO A 213 11.20 -9.18 -4.04
N ASP A 214 11.83 -9.73 -5.08
CA ASP A 214 11.34 -9.62 -6.45
C ASP A 214 10.49 -10.82 -6.89
N HIS A 215 10.42 -11.89 -6.08
CA HIS A 215 9.69 -13.10 -6.44
C HIS A 215 8.75 -13.57 -5.33
N GLY A 216 7.51 -13.78 -5.71
CA GLY A 216 6.46 -14.34 -4.87
C GLY A 216 5.76 -13.32 -3.97
N HIS A 217 4.57 -13.70 -3.57
CA HIS A 217 3.72 -12.97 -2.63
C HIS A 217 3.56 -13.77 -1.34
N ALA A 218 3.05 -13.13 -0.30
CA ALA A 218 2.73 -13.79 0.96
C ALA A 218 1.66 -14.87 0.77
N ALA A 219 1.74 -15.97 1.51
CA ALA A 219 0.82 -17.10 1.37
C ALA A 219 -0.66 -16.72 1.61
N TRP A 220 -0.94 -15.74 2.44
CA TRP A 220 -2.30 -15.27 2.69
C TRP A 220 -2.96 -14.66 1.45
N VAL A 221 -2.16 -14.14 0.52
CA VAL A 221 -2.65 -13.48 -0.72
C VAL A 221 -3.38 -14.45 -1.65
N ASP A 222 -3.01 -15.74 -1.64
CA ASP A 222 -3.72 -16.77 -2.42
C ASP A 222 -5.20 -16.91 -2.01
N GLY A 223 -5.48 -16.64 -0.74
CA GLY A 223 -6.84 -16.66 -0.19
C GLY A 223 -7.50 -15.28 -0.09
N ALA A 224 -6.85 -14.22 -0.56
CA ALA A 224 -7.37 -12.88 -0.40
C ALA A 224 -8.67 -12.65 -1.17
N VAL A 225 -9.64 -12.06 -0.47
CA VAL A 225 -10.84 -11.44 -1.01
C VAL A 225 -10.84 -10.01 -0.47
N VAL A 226 -10.57 -9.06 -1.36
CA VAL A 226 -10.39 -7.66 -0.99
C VAL A 226 -11.72 -6.92 -0.99
N TYR A 227 -11.88 -5.98 -0.07
CA TYR A 227 -13.00 -5.04 -0.05
C TYR A 227 -12.45 -3.61 -0.04
N GLY A 228 -12.64 -2.89 -1.15
CA GLY A 228 -12.24 -1.49 -1.28
C GLY A 228 -13.20 -0.58 -0.49
N ILE A 229 -12.65 0.30 0.33
CA ILE A 229 -13.39 1.15 1.25
C ILE A 229 -13.07 2.62 1.03
N ILE A 230 -14.11 3.43 0.83
CA ILE A 230 -14.04 4.88 0.98
C ILE A 230 -14.57 5.20 2.39
N PRO A 231 -13.72 5.51 3.40
CA PRO A 231 -14.13 5.57 4.79
C PRO A 231 -15.28 6.54 5.06
N GLN A 232 -15.30 7.70 4.42
CA GLN A 232 -16.36 8.70 4.59
C GLN A 232 -17.73 8.27 4.04
N LEU A 233 -17.82 7.19 3.27
CA LEU A 233 -19.07 6.65 2.77
C LEU A 233 -19.64 5.55 3.67
N PHE A 234 -18.85 5.00 4.61
CA PHE A 234 -19.33 4.07 5.63
C PHE A 234 -20.18 4.77 6.68
N GLY A 235 -19.86 6.02 6.98
CA GLY A 235 -20.61 6.85 7.90
C GLY A 235 -19.85 8.14 8.24
N PRO A 236 -20.45 9.04 9.03
CA PRO A 236 -19.91 10.37 9.33
C PRO A 236 -18.64 10.34 10.21
N GLN A 237 -18.36 9.21 10.88
CA GLN A 237 -17.21 9.07 11.76
C GLN A 237 -16.00 8.38 11.07
N GLY A 238 -16.07 8.16 9.76
CA GLY A 238 -14.98 7.64 8.94
C GLY A 238 -14.41 6.31 9.44
N LEU A 239 -13.19 6.30 9.99
CA LEU A 239 -12.51 5.07 10.45
C LEU A 239 -13.26 4.35 11.57
N ALA A 240 -13.97 5.08 12.44
CA ALA A 240 -14.76 4.45 13.51
C ALA A 240 -15.96 3.69 12.93
N ASP A 241 -16.60 4.22 11.90
CA ASP A 241 -17.70 3.54 11.22
C ASP A 241 -17.20 2.31 10.46
N VAL A 242 -16.04 2.38 9.81
CA VAL A 242 -15.39 1.19 9.22
C VAL A 242 -15.14 0.12 10.28
N THR A 243 -14.61 0.51 11.44
CA THR A 243 -14.36 -0.43 12.56
C THR A 243 -15.65 -1.10 13.02
N ALA A 244 -16.75 -0.36 13.12
CA ALA A 244 -18.06 -0.89 13.50
C ALA A 244 -18.63 -1.92 12.51
N HIS A 245 -18.22 -1.85 11.23
CA HIS A 245 -18.67 -2.76 10.18
C HIS A 245 -17.77 -3.99 9.96
N LEU A 246 -16.66 -4.14 10.70
CA LEU A 246 -15.73 -5.26 10.50
C LEU A 246 -16.37 -6.64 10.69
N ASP A 247 -17.27 -6.80 11.65
CA ASP A 247 -17.99 -8.07 11.85
C ASP A 247 -18.87 -8.42 10.66
N GLN A 248 -19.49 -7.41 10.07
CA GLN A 248 -20.31 -7.57 8.88
C GLN A 248 -19.48 -7.95 7.64
N LEU A 249 -18.28 -7.37 7.48
CA LEU A 249 -17.35 -7.72 6.42
C LEU A 249 -16.75 -9.12 6.61
N ALA A 250 -16.40 -9.47 7.83
CA ALA A 250 -15.92 -10.81 8.18
C ALA A 250 -17.00 -11.89 7.94
N ASP A 251 -18.27 -11.61 8.32
CA ASP A 251 -19.41 -12.48 8.04
C ASP A 251 -19.66 -12.66 6.55
N LEU A 252 -19.41 -11.64 5.73
CA LEU A 252 -19.46 -11.76 4.27
C LEU A 252 -18.37 -12.73 3.73
N GLY A 253 -17.29 -12.91 4.48
CA GLY A 253 -16.12 -13.72 4.13
C GLY A 253 -14.95 -12.93 3.55
N VAL A 254 -15.02 -11.60 3.58
CA VAL A 254 -13.90 -10.73 3.22
C VAL A 254 -12.80 -10.87 4.27
N ASN A 255 -11.56 -10.96 3.82
CA ASN A 255 -10.39 -11.10 4.69
C ASN A 255 -9.31 -10.05 4.45
N THR A 256 -9.55 -9.09 3.56
CA THR A 256 -8.63 -7.98 3.29
C THR A 256 -9.42 -6.72 3.01
N ILE A 257 -9.14 -5.64 3.70
CA ILE A 257 -9.71 -4.32 3.41
C ILE A 257 -8.65 -3.43 2.75
N TRP A 258 -9.06 -2.67 1.76
CA TRP A 258 -8.27 -1.65 1.08
C TRP A 258 -8.91 -0.29 1.34
N LEU A 259 -8.27 0.54 2.19
CA LEU A 259 -8.72 1.89 2.46
C LEU A 259 -8.27 2.84 1.34
N SER A 260 -9.19 3.61 0.75
CA SER A 260 -8.83 4.73 -0.13
C SER A 260 -7.89 5.70 0.59
N PRO A 261 -7.19 6.63 -0.11
CA PRO A 261 -6.08 7.36 0.51
C PRO A 261 -6.48 8.05 1.82
N ILE A 262 -5.75 7.75 2.88
CA ILE A 262 -5.98 8.27 4.24
C ILE A 262 -4.98 9.36 4.65
N MET A 263 -3.98 9.64 3.82
CA MET A 263 -2.99 10.68 4.06
C MET A 263 -3.62 12.06 3.99
N GLU A 264 -3.00 13.05 4.65
CA GLU A 264 -3.53 14.43 4.70
C GLU A 264 -3.70 15.00 3.29
N SER A 265 -4.84 15.61 3.03
CA SER A 265 -5.23 16.20 1.76
C SER A 265 -6.20 17.35 1.99
N PRO A 266 -6.40 18.27 1.01
CA PRO A 266 -7.33 19.38 1.13
C PRO A 266 -8.76 18.92 1.42
N ALA A 267 -9.51 19.74 2.14
CA ALA A 267 -10.92 19.49 2.42
C ALA A 267 -11.72 19.33 1.11
N GLY A 268 -12.54 18.28 1.03
CA GLY A 268 -13.33 17.92 -0.15
C GLY A 268 -12.61 17.06 -1.17
N ASP A 269 -11.31 16.79 -0.98
CA ASP A 269 -10.56 15.82 -1.77
C ASP A 269 -10.79 14.39 -1.23
N PHE A 270 -10.73 13.39 -2.11
CA PHE A 270 -10.85 11.99 -1.73
C PHE A 270 -9.53 11.38 -1.24
N GLY A 271 -8.47 12.19 -1.09
CA GLY A 271 -7.17 11.80 -0.58
C GLY A 271 -6.07 11.69 -1.64
N TYR A 272 -6.39 11.94 -2.90
CA TYR A 272 -5.41 11.85 -3.98
C TYR A 272 -4.53 13.10 -4.14
N ALA A 273 -4.98 14.27 -3.68
CA ALA A 273 -4.16 15.48 -3.60
C ALA A 273 -3.38 15.52 -2.27
N VAL A 274 -2.44 14.59 -2.06
CA VAL A 274 -1.70 14.47 -0.79
C VAL A 274 -0.90 15.73 -0.50
N THR A 275 -1.06 16.27 0.71
CA THR A 275 -0.28 17.41 1.21
C THR A 275 0.83 16.98 2.16
N ASP A 276 0.62 15.89 2.92
CA ASP A 276 1.62 15.31 3.81
C ASP A 276 1.45 13.78 3.87
N TYR A 277 2.51 13.05 3.50
CA TYR A 277 2.54 11.60 3.51
C TYR A 277 2.53 10.96 4.91
N PHE A 278 2.92 11.72 5.94
CA PHE A 278 3.14 11.21 7.30
C PHE A 278 1.98 11.52 8.24
N GLN A 279 0.93 12.17 7.75
CA GLN A 279 -0.24 12.53 8.55
C GLN A 279 -1.48 11.81 8.09
N LEU A 280 -2.23 11.32 9.06
CA LEU A 280 -3.61 10.87 8.84
C LEU A 280 -4.50 12.08 8.58
N ARG A 281 -5.34 12.01 7.55
CA ARG A 281 -6.36 13.00 7.24
C ARG A 281 -7.36 13.13 8.40
N ARG A 282 -7.39 14.30 9.03
CA ARG A 282 -8.17 14.56 10.24
C ARG A 282 -9.67 14.32 10.09
N SER A 283 -10.23 14.55 8.90
CA SER A 283 -11.66 14.30 8.64
C SER A 283 -12.05 12.81 8.68
N LEU A 284 -11.10 11.90 8.63
CA LEU A 284 -11.35 10.45 8.72
C LEU A 284 -11.30 9.91 10.15
N GLY A 285 -10.68 10.65 11.07
CA GLY A 285 -10.53 10.25 12.46
C GLY A 285 -9.15 10.53 13.04
N SER A 286 -8.84 9.89 14.17
CA SER A 286 -7.57 10.00 14.86
C SER A 286 -6.64 8.82 14.56
N GLU A 287 -5.33 8.98 14.82
CA GLU A 287 -4.36 7.89 14.76
C GLU A 287 -4.74 6.72 15.67
N GLN A 288 -5.31 7.02 16.86
CA GLN A 288 -5.81 5.98 17.75
C GLN A 288 -6.93 5.16 17.11
N GLN A 289 -7.86 5.80 16.39
CA GLN A 289 -8.92 5.08 15.67
C GLN A 289 -8.38 4.23 14.53
N LEU A 290 -7.30 4.66 13.85
CA LEU A 290 -6.62 3.82 12.86
C LEU A 290 -5.95 2.60 13.50
N HIS A 291 -5.25 2.78 14.63
CA HIS A 291 -4.71 1.65 15.41
C HIS A 291 -5.81 0.67 15.87
N ASP A 292 -6.95 1.21 16.32
CA ASP A 292 -8.07 0.39 16.78
C ASP A 292 -8.68 -0.40 15.62
N LEU A 293 -8.85 0.22 14.45
CA LEU A 293 -9.31 -0.42 13.23
C LEU A 293 -8.39 -1.58 12.82
N ILE A 294 -7.08 -1.34 12.73
CA ILE A 294 -6.11 -2.35 12.28
C ILE A 294 -6.05 -3.51 13.27
N ARG A 295 -5.98 -3.24 14.57
CA ARG A 295 -6.03 -4.28 15.60
C ARG A 295 -7.32 -5.11 15.55
N ALA A 296 -8.46 -4.44 15.36
CA ALA A 296 -9.76 -5.12 15.26
C ALA A 296 -9.87 -5.97 14.00
N ALA A 297 -9.28 -5.52 12.87
CA ALA A 297 -9.19 -6.31 11.64
C ALA A 297 -8.29 -7.54 11.84
N HIS A 298 -7.09 -7.37 12.39
CA HIS A 298 -6.16 -8.48 12.67
C HIS A 298 -6.75 -9.51 13.63
N ALA A 299 -7.49 -9.07 14.66
CA ALA A 299 -8.20 -9.98 15.57
C ALA A 299 -9.26 -10.86 14.87
N ARG A 300 -9.69 -10.49 13.66
CA ARG A 300 -10.62 -11.24 12.81
C ARG A 300 -9.90 -11.96 11.66
N ASN A 301 -8.58 -12.06 11.69
CA ASN A 301 -7.74 -12.57 10.60
C ASN A 301 -7.96 -11.81 9.28
N MET A 302 -8.25 -10.53 9.36
CA MET A 302 -8.36 -9.64 8.22
C MET A 302 -7.09 -8.80 8.07
N HIS A 303 -6.67 -8.55 6.83
CA HIS A 303 -5.54 -7.71 6.47
C HIS A 303 -6.00 -6.29 6.10
N VAL A 304 -5.15 -5.29 6.33
CA VAL A 304 -5.44 -3.89 6.04
C VAL A 304 -4.41 -3.33 5.06
N MET A 305 -4.87 -2.90 3.90
CA MET A 305 -4.06 -2.23 2.88
C MET A 305 -4.43 -0.75 2.80
N LEU A 306 -3.44 0.09 2.53
CA LEU A 306 -3.65 1.52 2.25
C LEU A 306 -3.50 1.81 0.76
N ASP A 307 -4.28 2.77 0.28
CA ASP A 307 -4.01 3.42 -1.00
C ASP A 307 -2.89 4.45 -0.82
N PHE A 308 -1.84 4.34 -1.59
CA PHE A 308 -0.68 5.23 -1.52
C PHE A 308 -0.44 5.93 -2.86
N VAL A 309 -0.27 7.25 -2.83
CA VAL A 309 -0.21 8.12 -4.01
C VAL A 309 1.21 8.65 -4.23
N PRO A 310 2.12 7.89 -4.85
CA PRO A 310 3.52 8.30 -5.01
C PRO A 310 3.79 9.16 -6.25
N ASN A 311 2.86 9.24 -7.18
CA ASN A 311 3.11 9.88 -8.49
C ASN A 311 3.28 11.39 -8.37
N HIS A 312 2.53 12.03 -7.48
CA HIS A 312 2.41 13.48 -7.35
C HIS A 312 2.13 13.89 -5.90
N LEU A 313 2.27 15.15 -5.62
CA LEU A 313 1.78 15.82 -4.42
C LEU A 313 0.82 16.95 -4.81
N SER A 314 0.01 17.38 -3.85
CA SER A 314 -0.80 18.59 -4.02
C SER A 314 0.08 19.82 -4.17
N ASP A 315 -0.39 20.80 -4.96
CA ASP A 315 0.14 22.15 -5.02
C ASP A 315 0.15 22.88 -3.66
N ARG A 316 -0.59 22.32 -2.67
CA ARG A 316 -0.64 22.82 -1.28
C ARG A 316 0.30 22.07 -0.33
N SER A 317 1.09 21.13 -0.84
CA SER A 317 2.12 20.48 -0.01
C SER A 317 3.18 21.49 0.43
N ALA A 318 3.71 21.34 1.65
CA ALA A 318 4.74 22.23 2.15
C ALA A 318 6.01 22.22 1.27
N TYR A 319 6.32 21.09 0.64
CA TYR A 319 7.42 20.98 -0.33
C TYR A 319 7.19 21.86 -1.55
N PHE A 320 5.98 21.87 -2.12
CA PHE A 320 5.70 22.65 -3.32
C PHE A 320 5.54 24.13 -3.01
N THR A 321 4.87 24.49 -1.92
CA THR A 321 4.70 25.89 -1.51
C THR A 321 6.06 26.56 -1.23
N ASP A 322 7.02 25.84 -0.66
CA ASP A 322 8.40 26.34 -0.50
C ASP A 322 9.07 26.63 -1.85
N THR A 323 8.80 25.81 -2.88
CA THR A 323 9.32 26.08 -4.24
C THR A 323 8.68 27.29 -4.90
N LEU A 324 7.42 27.59 -4.59
CA LEU A 324 6.75 28.81 -5.11
C LEU A 324 7.30 30.07 -4.44
N GLU A 325 7.65 29.99 -3.15
CA GLU A 325 8.16 31.11 -2.38
C GLU A 325 9.64 31.42 -2.71
N HIS A 326 10.46 30.38 -2.85
CA HIS A 326 11.92 30.54 -2.96
C HIS A 326 12.48 30.22 -4.36
N GLY A 327 11.64 29.71 -5.29
CA GLY A 327 12.08 29.33 -6.64
C GLY A 327 13.24 28.33 -6.62
N PRO A 328 14.24 28.49 -7.52
CA PRO A 328 15.41 27.60 -7.56
C PRO A 328 16.30 27.60 -6.30
N ALA A 329 16.09 28.53 -5.36
CA ALA A 329 16.79 28.55 -4.08
C ALA A 329 16.16 27.57 -3.05
N SER A 330 14.94 27.11 -3.29
CA SER A 330 14.28 26.09 -2.48
C SER A 330 15.07 24.77 -2.52
N PRO A 331 15.35 24.10 -1.38
CA PRO A 331 15.94 22.78 -1.37
C PRO A 331 15.03 21.71 -2.00
N TYR A 332 13.75 22.02 -2.18
CA TYR A 332 12.74 21.13 -2.77
C TYR A 332 12.44 21.44 -4.24
N PHE A 333 13.14 22.39 -4.85
CA PHE A 333 12.86 22.78 -6.23
C PHE A 333 12.93 21.57 -7.19
N ASP A 334 13.95 20.73 -7.04
CA ASP A 334 14.16 19.52 -7.84
C ASP A 334 13.35 18.30 -7.35
N PHE A 335 12.46 18.46 -6.38
CA PHE A 335 11.53 17.40 -5.99
C PHE A 335 10.45 17.16 -7.02
N PHE A 336 10.14 18.18 -7.80
CA PHE A 336 9.08 18.16 -8.80
C PHE A 336 9.65 18.06 -10.20
N ALA A 337 9.01 17.21 -11.02
CA ALA A 337 9.32 17.13 -12.44
C ALA A 337 9.02 18.50 -13.09
N ARG A 338 9.91 18.94 -13.97
CA ARG A 338 9.79 20.25 -14.62
C ARG A 338 10.01 20.13 -16.12
N ASP A 339 9.28 20.94 -16.87
CA ASP A 339 9.47 21.09 -18.29
C ASP A 339 10.74 21.89 -18.61
N HIS A 340 11.04 22.03 -19.89
CA HIS A 340 12.21 22.78 -20.38
C HIS A 340 12.18 24.29 -20.04
N THR A 341 11.05 24.82 -19.61
CA THR A 341 10.91 26.22 -19.15
C THR A 341 11.09 26.37 -17.64
N GLY A 342 11.24 25.26 -16.90
CA GLY A 342 11.35 25.23 -15.45
C GLY A 342 10.00 25.22 -14.72
N ARG A 343 8.88 25.11 -15.44
CA ARG A 343 7.54 24.98 -14.84
C ARG A 343 7.32 23.54 -14.38
N ALA A 344 6.64 23.37 -13.23
CA ALA A 344 6.29 22.04 -12.74
C ALA A 344 5.34 21.33 -13.71
N GLU A 345 5.54 20.03 -13.89
CA GLU A 345 4.68 19.15 -14.67
C GLU A 345 3.56 18.60 -13.78
N HIS A 346 2.34 18.61 -14.31
CA HIS A 346 1.16 18.12 -13.63
C HIS A 346 0.80 16.69 -14.00
N TYR A 347 0.01 16.04 -13.16
CA TYR A 347 -0.63 14.76 -13.44
C TYR A 347 -1.80 14.98 -14.42
N PHE A 348 -1.58 14.64 -15.69
CA PHE A 348 -2.48 14.98 -16.79
C PHE A 348 -2.79 16.50 -16.81
N ASP A 349 -4.07 16.85 -16.91
CA ASP A 349 -4.53 18.26 -16.94
C ASP A 349 -4.89 18.80 -15.53
N TRP A 350 -4.51 18.09 -14.46
CA TRP A 350 -4.86 18.44 -13.08
C TRP A 350 -3.79 19.33 -12.45
N ALA A 351 -3.96 20.63 -12.64
CA ALA A 351 -2.98 21.65 -12.23
C ALA A 351 -2.71 21.75 -10.71
N ASN A 352 -3.42 21.01 -9.90
CA ASN A 352 -3.22 20.92 -8.45
C ASN A 352 -2.46 19.65 -8.02
N LEU A 353 -2.00 18.83 -8.97
CA LEU A 353 -1.30 17.57 -8.73
C LEU A 353 0.08 17.59 -9.41
N GLU A 354 1.09 17.96 -8.62
CA GLU A 354 2.45 18.21 -9.09
C GLU A 354 3.26 16.91 -9.15
N ASN A 355 3.73 16.54 -10.34
CA ASN A 355 4.48 15.31 -10.55
C ASN A 355 5.82 15.32 -9.80
N LEU A 356 6.10 14.26 -9.04
CA LEU A 356 7.38 14.08 -8.34
C LEU A 356 8.50 13.68 -9.31
N ASN A 357 9.70 14.24 -9.09
CA ASN A 357 10.91 13.95 -9.86
C ASN A 357 11.65 12.73 -9.30
N TYR A 358 11.37 11.56 -9.85
CA TYR A 358 12.03 10.31 -9.43
C TYR A 358 13.49 10.16 -9.87
N ALA A 359 14.02 11.06 -10.70
CA ALA A 359 15.46 11.14 -10.93
C ALA A 359 16.20 11.68 -9.68
N ASN A 360 15.49 12.38 -8.79
CA ASN A 360 16.01 12.84 -7.52
C ASN A 360 15.98 11.71 -6.46
N ALA A 361 17.14 11.32 -5.95
CA ALA A 361 17.25 10.25 -4.94
C ALA A 361 16.54 10.58 -3.62
N GLU A 362 16.45 11.87 -3.24
CA GLU A 362 15.73 12.30 -2.04
C GLU A 362 14.22 12.07 -2.17
N VAL A 363 13.64 12.28 -3.36
CA VAL A 363 12.24 11.94 -3.64
C VAL A 363 12.00 10.43 -3.48
N GLN A 364 12.90 9.61 -4.03
CA GLN A 364 12.80 8.15 -3.84
C GLN A 364 12.84 7.76 -2.36
N ARG A 365 13.74 8.37 -1.56
CA ARG A 365 13.83 8.14 -0.12
C ARG A 365 12.59 8.60 0.62
N LEU A 366 12.08 9.80 0.31
CA LEU A 366 10.84 10.33 0.88
C LEU A 366 9.68 9.33 0.71
N VAL A 367 9.49 8.82 -0.50
CA VAL A 367 8.40 7.88 -0.80
C VAL A 367 8.58 6.54 -0.10
N ILE A 368 9.80 6.00 -0.05
CA ILE A 368 10.11 4.77 0.70
C ILE A 368 9.83 4.97 2.20
N GLU A 369 10.33 6.06 2.78
CA GLU A 369 10.15 6.33 4.21
C GLU A 369 8.69 6.59 4.57
N ALA A 370 7.92 7.24 3.68
CA ALA A 370 6.49 7.42 3.87
C ALA A 370 5.75 6.08 3.98
N CYS A 371 6.00 5.15 3.06
CA CYS A 371 5.41 3.81 3.16
C CYS A 371 5.91 3.06 4.40
N ALA A 372 7.21 3.14 4.69
CA ALA A 372 7.82 2.49 5.86
C ALA A 372 7.24 3.01 7.18
N HIS A 373 6.90 4.31 7.25
CA HIS A 373 6.21 4.91 8.39
C HIS A 373 4.88 4.21 8.68
N TRP A 374 4.00 4.05 7.68
CA TRP A 374 2.70 3.40 7.88
C TRP A 374 2.82 1.93 8.27
N VAL A 375 3.85 1.22 7.76
CA VAL A 375 4.11 -0.17 8.16
C VAL A 375 4.59 -0.25 9.62
N ARG A 376 5.54 0.60 10.03
CA ARG A 376 6.13 0.54 11.37
C ARG A 376 5.18 1.03 12.46
N GLU A 377 4.48 2.13 12.20
CA GLU A 377 3.62 2.76 13.21
C GLU A 377 2.27 2.05 13.33
N PHE A 378 1.71 1.60 12.22
CA PHE A 378 0.32 1.10 12.21
C PHE A 378 0.20 -0.39 11.86
N ASP A 379 1.29 -1.06 11.51
CA ASP A 379 1.33 -2.48 11.14
C ASP A 379 0.41 -2.85 9.96
N VAL A 380 0.31 -1.95 8.96
CA VAL A 380 -0.47 -2.22 7.74
C VAL A 380 0.09 -3.42 6.96
N ASP A 381 -0.77 -4.11 6.20
CA ASP A 381 -0.45 -5.37 5.53
C ASP A 381 -0.18 -5.21 4.02
N GLY A 382 -0.26 -3.99 3.50
CA GLY A 382 0.04 -3.76 2.09
C GLY A 382 -0.31 -2.37 1.60
N PHE A 383 -0.02 -2.17 0.33
CA PHE A 383 -0.34 -0.94 -0.39
C PHE A 383 -0.95 -1.24 -1.75
N ARG A 384 -2.02 -0.53 -2.08
CA ARG A 384 -2.40 -0.27 -3.47
C ARG A 384 -1.72 1.03 -3.87
N VAL A 385 -0.90 0.98 -4.91
CA VAL A 385 -0.06 2.10 -5.34
C VAL A 385 -0.71 2.78 -6.53
N ASP A 386 -1.21 3.99 -6.26
CA ASP A 386 -1.84 4.86 -7.25
C ASP A 386 -0.85 5.25 -8.35
N ALA A 387 -1.32 5.29 -9.60
CA ALA A 387 -0.54 5.72 -10.77
C ALA A 387 0.88 5.16 -10.83
N ALA A 388 1.08 3.87 -10.48
CA ALA A 388 2.39 3.22 -10.39
C ALA A 388 3.23 3.35 -11.69
N TRP A 389 2.60 3.60 -12.82
CA TRP A 389 3.21 3.85 -14.12
C TRP A 389 4.00 5.17 -14.19
N GLY A 390 3.62 6.17 -13.40
CA GLY A 390 4.27 7.48 -13.43
C GLY A 390 5.71 7.45 -12.89
N PRO A 391 5.96 6.98 -11.65
CA PRO A 391 7.32 6.76 -11.15
C PRO A 391 8.15 5.86 -12.05
N ARG A 392 7.58 4.77 -12.60
CA ARG A 392 8.27 3.89 -13.57
C ARG A 392 8.79 4.65 -14.78
N ARG A 393 7.99 5.54 -15.36
CA ARG A 393 8.39 6.35 -16.55
C ARG A 393 9.57 7.26 -16.24
N ARG A 394 9.65 7.77 -15.01
CA ARG A 394 10.69 8.71 -14.56
C ARG A 394 11.92 8.02 -13.96
N ALA A 395 11.77 6.82 -13.39
CA ALA A 395 12.88 6.02 -12.84
C ALA A 395 12.49 4.54 -12.73
N ALA A 396 12.70 3.78 -13.81
CA ALA A 396 12.30 2.37 -13.88
C ALA A 396 12.92 1.47 -12.79
N ALA A 397 14.07 1.84 -12.24
CA ALA A 397 14.75 1.08 -11.17
C ALA A 397 14.20 1.37 -9.76
N PHE A 398 13.25 2.28 -9.60
CA PHE A 398 12.74 2.69 -8.28
C PHE A 398 11.95 1.57 -7.59
N TRP A 399 11.01 0.91 -8.29
CA TRP A 399 10.09 -0.06 -7.69
C TRP A 399 10.77 -1.29 -7.09
N PRO A 400 11.80 -1.89 -7.71
CA PRO A 400 12.57 -2.97 -7.06
C PRO A 400 13.17 -2.53 -5.73
N ARG A 401 13.77 -1.33 -5.67
CA ARG A 401 14.33 -0.79 -4.44
C ARG A 401 13.27 -0.54 -3.38
N TRP A 402 12.16 0.11 -3.75
CA TRP A 402 11.02 0.36 -2.86
C TRP A 402 10.48 -0.94 -2.25
N ARG A 403 10.27 -1.97 -3.09
CA ARG A 403 9.86 -3.29 -2.63
C ARG A 403 10.86 -3.90 -1.65
N ALA A 404 12.15 -3.90 -1.98
CA ALA A 404 13.19 -4.47 -1.14
C ALA A 404 13.18 -3.85 0.26
N GLU A 405 13.08 -2.53 0.35
CA GLU A 405 13.05 -1.82 1.63
C GLU A 405 11.78 -2.14 2.44
N LEU A 406 10.61 -2.20 1.82
CA LEU A 406 9.37 -2.51 2.52
C LEU A 406 9.28 -3.97 2.95
N LYS A 407 9.62 -4.91 2.07
CA LYS A 407 9.62 -6.35 2.40
C LYS A 407 10.64 -6.69 3.49
N ARG A 408 11.69 -5.90 3.64
CA ARG A 408 12.64 -6.01 4.75
C ARG A 408 12.00 -5.67 6.10
N ILE A 409 11.07 -4.71 6.13
CA ILE A 409 10.34 -4.32 7.35
C ILE A 409 9.28 -5.38 7.66
N LYS A 410 8.44 -5.71 6.67
CA LYS A 410 7.35 -6.69 6.79
C LYS A 410 7.29 -7.53 5.51
N PRO A 411 7.88 -8.74 5.50
CA PRO A 411 7.97 -9.60 4.31
C PRO A 411 6.62 -9.97 3.69
N ASP A 412 5.59 -10.03 4.53
CA ASP A 412 4.25 -10.49 4.15
C ASP A 412 3.33 -9.38 3.62
N LEU A 413 3.86 -8.19 3.30
CA LEU A 413 3.10 -7.13 2.64
C LEU A 413 2.56 -7.58 1.28
N LEU A 414 1.34 -7.16 0.94
CA LEU A 414 0.83 -7.19 -0.42
C LEU A 414 1.10 -5.84 -1.11
N LEU A 415 1.83 -5.86 -2.21
CA LEU A 415 2.17 -4.69 -3.01
C LEU A 415 1.43 -4.76 -4.35
N LEU A 416 0.39 -3.96 -4.49
CA LEU A 416 -0.53 -3.94 -5.63
C LEU A 416 -0.32 -2.67 -6.46
N ALA A 417 -0.01 -2.84 -7.76
CA ALA A 417 0.11 -1.72 -8.69
C ALA A 417 -1.24 -1.34 -9.32
N GLU A 418 -1.56 -0.06 -9.32
CA GLU A 418 -2.52 0.47 -10.28
C GLU A 418 -1.84 0.59 -11.65
N ALA A 419 -1.80 -0.52 -12.36
CA ALA A 419 -1.22 -0.68 -13.68
C ALA A 419 -1.72 -1.99 -14.29
N SER A 420 -1.56 -2.18 -15.60
CA SER A 420 -1.99 -3.41 -16.26
C SER A 420 -1.19 -4.63 -15.82
N ALA A 421 -1.86 -5.69 -15.37
CA ALA A 421 -1.25 -6.99 -15.10
C ALA A 421 -0.69 -7.68 -16.36
N ARG A 422 -1.08 -7.23 -17.55
CA ARG A 422 -0.52 -7.70 -18.84
C ARG A 422 0.88 -7.20 -19.07
N ASP A 423 1.25 -6.06 -18.46
CA ASP A 423 2.62 -5.56 -18.50
C ASP A 423 3.51 -6.34 -17.52
N ARG A 424 4.37 -7.18 -18.09
CA ARG A 424 5.28 -8.05 -17.34
C ARG A 424 6.24 -7.31 -16.42
N TYR A 425 6.43 -6.00 -16.64
CA TYR A 425 7.27 -5.20 -15.76
C TYR A 425 6.80 -5.28 -14.31
N TYR A 426 5.51 -5.05 -14.06
CA TYR A 426 4.98 -4.99 -12.69
C TYR A 426 5.05 -6.33 -11.95
N GLY A 427 4.85 -7.45 -12.63
CA GLY A 427 5.03 -8.78 -12.05
C GLY A 427 6.49 -9.19 -11.83
N ARG A 428 7.45 -8.45 -12.40
CA ARG A 428 8.88 -8.74 -12.27
C ARG A 428 9.64 -7.72 -11.42
N HIS A 429 9.08 -6.53 -11.26
CA HIS A 429 9.75 -5.40 -10.64
C HIS A 429 8.82 -4.66 -9.68
N GLY A 430 8.92 -4.97 -8.40
CA GLY A 430 8.36 -4.18 -7.33
C GLY A 430 6.97 -4.57 -6.83
N PHE A 431 6.18 -5.36 -7.56
CA PHE A 431 4.80 -5.64 -7.18
C PHE A 431 4.47 -7.13 -7.14
N ASP A 432 3.53 -7.50 -6.28
CA ASP A 432 2.97 -8.85 -6.20
C ASP A 432 1.81 -9.01 -7.18
N ALA A 433 1.01 -7.96 -7.36
CA ALA A 433 -0.19 -7.96 -8.19
C ALA A 433 -0.36 -6.64 -8.95
N ALA A 434 -1.18 -6.67 -10.00
CA ALA A 434 -1.58 -5.50 -10.76
C ALA A 434 -3.04 -5.63 -11.25
N TYR A 435 -3.63 -4.52 -11.68
CA TYR A 435 -5.02 -4.43 -12.09
C TYR A 435 -5.32 -5.20 -13.38
N ASP A 436 -6.55 -5.72 -13.48
CA ASP A 436 -7.07 -6.30 -14.72
C ASP A 436 -7.44 -5.20 -15.72
N TRP A 437 -6.40 -4.53 -16.23
CA TRP A 437 -6.51 -3.55 -17.30
C TRP A 437 -6.10 -4.16 -18.64
N THR A 438 -6.56 -3.56 -19.74
CA THR A 438 -6.03 -3.81 -21.07
C THR A 438 -4.62 -3.25 -21.21
N ASP A 439 -4.05 -3.27 -22.42
CA ASP A 439 -2.76 -2.59 -22.70
C ASP A 439 -2.88 -1.05 -22.69
N LYS A 440 -4.11 -0.52 -22.65
CA LYS A 440 -4.36 0.91 -22.51
C LYS A 440 -4.47 1.30 -21.04
N LEU A 441 -3.84 2.40 -20.70
CA LEU A 441 -3.83 2.95 -19.36
C LEU A 441 -5.25 3.29 -18.88
N GLY A 442 -5.62 2.74 -17.70
CA GLY A 442 -6.91 2.99 -17.07
C GLY A 442 -8.09 2.27 -17.72
N GLU A 443 -7.86 1.45 -18.73
CA GLU A 443 -8.95 0.72 -19.39
C GLU A 443 -9.20 -0.63 -18.74
N TRP A 444 -10.30 -0.74 -17.97
CA TRP A 444 -10.74 -1.98 -17.36
C TRP A 444 -10.99 -3.07 -18.41
N ALA A 445 -10.38 -4.24 -18.24
CA ALA A 445 -10.32 -5.30 -19.24
C ALA A 445 -11.69 -5.89 -19.65
N TRP A 446 -12.70 -5.80 -18.78
CA TRP A 446 -14.03 -6.36 -19.06
C TRP A 446 -15.04 -5.33 -19.56
N ARG A 447 -14.67 -4.05 -19.66
CA ARG A 447 -15.56 -2.97 -20.10
C ARG A 447 -16.23 -3.28 -21.42
N ASP A 448 -15.43 -3.58 -22.44
CA ASP A 448 -15.92 -3.88 -23.80
C ASP A 448 -16.84 -5.10 -23.82
N ALA A 449 -16.59 -6.10 -22.96
CA ALA A 449 -17.41 -7.30 -22.88
C ALA A 449 -18.84 -7.00 -22.39
N PHE A 450 -18.98 -6.18 -21.38
CA PHE A 450 -20.30 -5.86 -20.82
C PHE A 450 -21.04 -4.79 -21.63
N GLU A 451 -20.35 -3.97 -22.41
CA GLU A 451 -20.97 -3.01 -23.33
C GLU A 451 -21.54 -3.68 -24.60
N HIS A 452 -21.17 -4.94 -24.89
CA HIS A 452 -21.62 -5.70 -26.06
C HIS A 452 -22.37 -6.97 -25.65
N GLU A 453 -23.63 -6.80 -25.25
CA GLU A 453 -24.48 -7.85 -24.65
C GLU A 453 -24.55 -9.17 -25.45
N ALA A 454 -24.64 -9.10 -26.78
CA ALA A 454 -24.75 -10.29 -27.64
C ALA A 454 -23.46 -11.13 -27.70
N SER A 455 -22.31 -10.60 -27.26
CA SER A 455 -21.01 -11.25 -27.35
C SER A 455 -20.19 -11.19 -26.05
N THR A 456 -20.87 -10.97 -24.92
CA THR A 456 -20.23 -10.84 -23.59
C THR A 456 -19.29 -12.01 -23.30
N ALA A 457 -19.75 -13.25 -23.46
CA ALA A 457 -18.96 -14.44 -23.15
C ALA A 457 -17.68 -14.55 -24.00
N ARG A 458 -17.76 -14.26 -25.30
CA ARG A 458 -16.59 -14.28 -26.20
C ARG A 458 -15.56 -13.24 -25.80
N ARG A 459 -15.99 -12.01 -25.56
CA ARG A 459 -15.11 -10.90 -25.17
C ARG A 459 -14.48 -11.10 -23.79
N LEU A 460 -15.23 -11.66 -22.83
CA LEU A 460 -14.69 -12.03 -21.52
C LEU A 460 -13.63 -13.13 -21.65
N ARG A 461 -13.90 -14.15 -22.49
CA ARG A 461 -12.92 -15.18 -22.79
C ARG A 461 -11.61 -14.59 -23.30
N ASP A 462 -11.68 -13.73 -24.32
CA ASP A 462 -10.50 -13.08 -24.92
C ASP A 462 -9.75 -12.24 -23.87
N ALA A 463 -10.46 -11.51 -23.02
CA ALA A 463 -9.88 -10.71 -21.95
C ALA A 463 -9.17 -11.56 -20.89
N ILE A 464 -9.76 -12.72 -20.53
CA ILE A 464 -9.17 -13.66 -19.57
C ILE A 464 -7.91 -14.33 -20.16
N GLU A 465 -7.95 -14.75 -21.42
CA GLU A 465 -6.79 -15.33 -22.11
C GLU A 465 -5.62 -14.33 -22.16
N ALA A 466 -5.91 -13.08 -22.49
CA ALA A 466 -4.88 -12.03 -22.54
C ALA A 466 -4.24 -11.71 -21.18
N SER A 467 -4.92 -12.00 -20.06
CA SER A 467 -4.42 -11.71 -18.70
C SER A 467 -3.54 -12.82 -18.10
N GLN A 468 -3.38 -13.98 -18.76
CA GLN A 468 -2.70 -15.15 -18.18
C GLN A 468 -1.16 -15.08 -18.15
N SER A 469 -0.55 -14.06 -18.71
CA SER A 469 0.90 -14.03 -18.97
C SER A 469 1.72 -13.09 -18.08
N GLY A 470 1.10 -12.41 -17.10
CA GLY A 470 1.72 -11.32 -16.36
C GLY A 470 1.85 -11.54 -14.84
N ALA A 471 1.62 -10.50 -14.09
CA ALA A 471 1.55 -10.49 -12.64
C ALA A 471 0.28 -11.21 -12.13
N LEU A 472 0.22 -11.47 -10.82
CA LEU A 472 -1.04 -11.86 -10.16
C LEU A 472 -2.09 -10.78 -10.43
N VAL A 473 -3.24 -11.19 -10.97
CA VAL A 473 -4.26 -10.24 -11.46
C VAL A 473 -5.20 -9.84 -10.34
N PHE A 474 -5.31 -8.54 -10.07
CA PHE A 474 -6.31 -7.96 -9.18
C PHE A 474 -7.58 -7.66 -9.98
N ARG A 475 -8.65 -8.38 -9.69
CA ARG A 475 -9.89 -8.38 -10.46
C ARG A 475 -11.02 -7.69 -9.70
N PHE A 476 -11.80 -6.89 -10.42
CA PHE A 476 -12.95 -6.17 -9.88
C PHE A 476 -14.04 -6.04 -10.95
N LEU A 477 -15.29 -5.86 -10.54
CA LEU A 477 -16.37 -5.42 -11.39
C LEU A 477 -16.45 -3.90 -11.45
N GLU A 478 -16.08 -3.26 -10.35
CA GLU A 478 -16.13 -1.81 -10.15
C GLU A 478 -15.13 -1.38 -9.09
N ASN A 479 -14.71 -0.13 -9.18
CA ASN A 479 -13.88 0.57 -8.20
C ASN A 479 -14.15 2.09 -8.28
N ASN A 480 -13.30 2.90 -7.65
CA ASN A 480 -13.39 4.36 -7.69
C ASN A 480 -13.34 4.97 -9.11
N ASP A 481 -12.67 4.30 -10.08
CA ASP A 481 -12.42 4.84 -11.43
C ASP A 481 -13.37 4.31 -12.51
N THR A 482 -14.17 3.30 -12.20
CA THR A 482 -15.08 2.70 -13.19
C THR A 482 -16.35 3.52 -13.45
N GLY A 483 -16.57 4.60 -12.70
CA GLY A 483 -17.73 5.49 -12.83
C GLY A 483 -19.00 4.88 -12.24
N ARG A 484 -20.11 4.85 -13.01
CA ARG A 484 -21.37 4.27 -12.53
C ARG A 484 -21.19 2.83 -12.09
N ARG A 485 -21.85 2.48 -10.99
CA ARG A 485 -21.79 1.14 -10.38
C ARG A 485 -22.27 0.09 -11.37
N PHE A 486 -21.69 -1.11 -11.27
CA PHE A 486 -21.96 -2.22 -12.18
C PHE A 486 -23.46 -2.58 -12.24
N ILE A 487 -24.09 -2.69 -11.07
CA ILE A 487 -25.52 -2.98 -10.96
C ILE A 487 -26.40 -1.90 -11.62
N SER A 488 -26.03 -0.62 -11.50
CA SER A 488 -26.74 0.50 -12.11
C SER A 488 -26.62 0.54 -13.64
N ARG A 489 -25.60 -0.13 -14.19
CA ARG A 489 -25.36 -0.19 -15.64
C ARG A 489 -26.00 -1.44 -16.27
N TYR A 490 -25.93 -2.59 -15.59
CA TYR A 490 -26.19 -3.88 -16.20
C TYR A 490 -27.30 -4.68 -15.51
N GLY A 491 -27.85 -4.17 -14.42
CA GLY A 491 -28.94 -4.82 -13.66
C GLY A 491 -28.46 -5.94 -12.74
N VAL A 492 -29.38 -6.41 -11.87
CA VAL A 492 -29.09 -7.36 -10.80
C VAL A 492 -28.70 -8.75 -11.32
N ASP A 493 -29.40 -9.27 -12.34
CA ASP A 493 -29.16 -10.63 -12.82
C ASP A 493 -27.77 -10.77 -13.46
N ARG A 494 -27.36 -9.80 -14.27
CA ARG A 494 -26.00 -9.76 -14.82
C ARG A 494 -24.95 -9.56 -13.74
N THR A 495 -25.25 -8.78 -12.71
CA THR A 495 -24.37 -8.61 -11.55
C THR A 495 -24.15 -9.93 -10.83
N ARG A 496 -25.17 -10.76 -10.66
CA ARG A 496 -25.04 -12.11 -10.09
C ARG A 496 -24.11 -13.01 -10.89
N VAL A 497 -24.29 -13.05 -12.22
CA VAL A 497 -23.43 -13.85 -13.11
C VAL A 497 -21.97 -13.33 -13.09
N ALA A 498 -21.79 -12.01 -13.18
CA ALA A 498 -20.48 -11.40 -13.14
C ALA A 498 -19.76 -11.58 -11.80
N ALA A 499 -20.49 -11.53 -10.66
CA ALA A 499 -19.95 -11.82 -9.34
C ALA A 499 -19.44 -13.27 -9.22
N ALA A 500 -20.17 -14.23 -9.79
CA ALA A 500 -19.73 -15.62 -9.82
C ALA A 500 -18.45 -15.78 -10.65
N MET A 501 -18.35 -15.11 -11.79
CA MET A 501 -17.11 -15.06 -12.58
C MET A 501 -15.96 -14.46 -11.76
N LEU A 502 -16.15 -13.29 -11.16
CA LEU A 502 -15.13 -12.60 -10.36
C LEU A 502 -14.53 -13.52 -9.27
N LEU A 503 -15.40 -14.23 -8.54
CA LEU A 503 -15.01 -15.04 -7.38
C LEU A 503 -14.55 -16.46 -7.72
N THR A 504 -14.71 -16.90 -8.97
CA THR A 504 -14.25 -18.22 -9.44
C THR A 504 -13.05 -18.16 -10.39
N LEU A 505 -12.67 -16.99 -10.89
CA LEU A 505 -11.45 -16.80 -11.70
C LEU A 505 -10.17 -16.82 -10.85
N PRO A 506 -9.01 -17.12 -11.48
CA PRO A 506 -7.70 -16.91 -10.86
C PRO A 506 -7.45 -15.44 -10.51
N GLY A 507 -6.57 -15.19 -9.54
CA GLY A 507 -6.18 -13.86 -9.12
C GLY A 507 -6.84 -13.43 -7.81
N ILE A 508 -6.77 -12.16 -7.49
CA ILE A 508 -7.30 -11.56 -6.26
C ILE A 508 -8.62 -10.87 -6.61
N PRO A 509 -9.77 -11.41 -6.17
CA PRO A 509 -11.04 -10.72 -6.36
C PRO A 509 -11.20 -9.55 -5.38
N SER A 510 -11.75 -8.45 -5.88
CA SER A 510 -12.09 -7.29 -5.08
C SER A 510 -13.56 -6.90 -5.24
N LEU A 511 -14.23 -6.71 -4.12
CA LEU A 511 -15.50 -6.02 -4.02
C LEU A 511 -15.22 -4.55 -3.70
N TYR A 512 -16.17 -3.68 -3.98
CA TYR A 512 -16.02 -2.26 -3.69
C TYR A 512 -17.20 -1.75 -2.87
N THR A 513 -16.93 -0.78 -2.00
CA THR A 513 -17.83 -0.15 -1.02
C THR A 513 -19.34 -0.29 -1.31
N GLY A 514 -20.07 -1.17 -0.61
CA GLY A 514 -21.52 -1.43 -0.80
C GLY A 514 -21.89 -2.27 -2.03
N GLN A 515 -20.94 -2.88 -2.72
CA GLN A 515 -21.23 -3.70 -3.91
C GLN A 515 -22.12 -4.89 -3.59
N GLU A 516 -21.94 -5.49 -2.43
CA GLU A 516 -22.69 -6.66 -1.96
C GLU A 516 -24.16 -6.37 -1.61
N VAL A 517 -24.50 -5.10 -1.42
CA VAL A 517 -25.87 -4.64 -1.17
C VAL A 517 -26.43 -3.85 -2.36
N GLY A 518 -25.75 -3.88 -3.51
CA GLY A 518 -26.21 -3.18 -4.70
C GLY A 518 -26.18 -1.66 -4.63
N ALA A 519 -25.29 -1.08 -3.82
CA ALA A 519 -25.19 0.37 -3.68
C ALA A 519 -25.00 1.06 -5.04
N ALA A 520 -25.83 2.06 -5.34
CA ALA A 520 -25.98 2.66 -6.66
C ALA A 520 -25.34 4.05 -6.80
N TYR A 521 -24.56 4.51 -5.82
CA TYR A 521 -23.87 5.80 -5.87
C TYR A 521 -22.72 5.81 -6.90
N GLU A 522 -22.32 7.01 -7.33
CA GLU A 522 -21.13 7.19 -8.18
C GLU A 522 -20.01 7.83 -7.34
N PRO A 523 -18.86 7.14 -7.11
CA PRO A 523 -17.91 7.49 -6.04
C PRO A 523 -17.50 8.96 -5.97
N TYR A 524 -17.14 9.61 -7.08
CA TYR A 524 -16.66 10.99 -7.05
C TYR A 524 -17.71 12.05 -7.41
N LYS A 525 -18.92 11.64 -7.82
CA LYS A 525 -19.97 12.55 -8.26
C LYS A 525 -21.15 12.61 -7.29
N ASP A 526 -21.45 11.50 -6.66
CA ASP A 526 -22.59 11.32 -5.76
C ASP A 526 -22.14 10.62 -4.48
N ALA A 527 -21.17 11.25 -3.79
CA ALA A 527 -20.61 10.72 -2.55
C ALA A 527 -21.62 10.87 -1.41
N ARG A 528 -22.35 9.81 -1.12
CA ARG A 528 -23.32 9.71 -0.02
C ARG A 528 -23.07 8.46 0.80
N PRO A 529 -23.47 8.45 2.09
CA PRO A 529 -23.39 7.25 2.91
C PRO A 529 -24.13 6.08 2.26
N ILE A 530 -23.57 4.88 2.44
CA ILE A 530 -24.15 3.65 1.89
C ILE A 530 -25.44 3.35 2.63
N GLY A 531 -26.54 3.06 1.86
CA GLY A 531 -27.68 2.33 2.39
C GLY A 531 -27.31 0.84 2.47
N TRP A 532 -27.43 0.25 3.64
CA TRP A 532 -27.09 -1.15 3.89
C TRP A 532 -28.25 -2.13 3.65
N ASP A 533 -29.35 -1.66 3.04
CA ASP A 533 -30.48 -2.48 2.67
C ASP A 533 -30.10 -3.40 1.49
N ASP A 534 -30.44 -4.68 1.58
CA ASP A 534 -30.15 -5.71 0.56
C ASP A 534 -31.45 -6.27 -0.03
N ASP A 535 -32.20 -5.41 -0.69
CA ASP A 535 -33.51 -5.75 -1.30
C ASP A 535 -33.39 -6.87 -2.36
N ASP A 536 -32.25 -6.94 -3.04
CA ASP A 536 -31.97 -7.93 -4.09
C ASP A 536 -31.30 -9.21 -3.57
N GLN A 537 -31.10 -9.37 -2.28
CA GLN A 537 -30.41 -10.50 -1.64
C GLN A 537 -28.99 -10.77 -2.24
N LEU A 538 -28.32 -9.74 -2.69
CA LEU A 538 -26.99 -9.84 -3.29
C LEU A 538 -25.94 -10.23 -2.25
N ARG A 539 -26.06 -9.76 -1.01
CA ARG A 539 -25.13 -10.10 0.06
C ARG A 539 -25.05 -11.61 0.30
N ALA A 540 -26.20 -12.29 0.35
CA ALA A 540 -26.25 -13.75 0.50
C ALA A 540 -25.59 -14.46 -0.68
N TRP A 541 -25.73 -13.92 -1.90
CA TRP A 541 -25.08 -14.43 -3.10
C TRP A 541 -23.56 -14.30 -3.04
N TYR A 542 -23.03 -13.10 -2.75
CA TYR A 542 -21.60 -12.86 -2.57
C TYR A 542 -21.02 -13.74 -1.46
N LYS A 543 -21.65 -13.80 -0.31
CA LYS A 543 -21.23 -14.64 0.82
C LYS A 543 -21.06 -16.10 0.42
N ARG A 544 -22.02 -16.67 -0.32
CA ARG A 544 -21.95 -18.04 -0.83
C ARG A 544 -20.76 -18.25 -1.78
N LEU A 545 -20.56 -17.34 -2.72
CA LEU A 545 -19.44 -17.42 -3.67
C LEU A 545 -18.07 -17.29 -2.98
N ILE A 546 -17.95 -16.39 -2.01
CA ILE A 546 -16.72 -16.23 -1.21
C ILE A 546 -16.44 -17.49 -0.39
N ALA A 547 -17.48 -18.09 0.23
CA ALA A 547 -17.36 -19.34 0.97
C ALA A 547 -16.89 -20.50 0.06
N LEU A 548 -17.40 -20.61 -1.16
CA LEU A 548 -16.94 -21.59 -2.15
C LEU A 548 -15.44 -21.37 -2.48
N ARG A 549 -15.04 -20.13 -2.73
CA ARG A 549 -13.63 -19.81 -2.98
C ARG A 549 -12.72 -20.18 -1.79
N GLY A 550 -13.18 -19.92 -0.58
CA GLY A 550 -12.49 -20.31 0.65
C GLY A 550 -12.36 -21.83 0.83
N THR A 551 -13.40 -22.57 0.47
CA THR A 551 -13.47 -24.03 0.65
C THR A 551 -12.63 -24.79 -0.39
N TYR A 552 -12.69 -24.38 -1.65
CA TYR A 552 -12.07 -25.13 -2.75
C TYR A 552 -10.76 -24.51 -3.22
N THR A 553 -9.65 -25.21 -3.02
CA THR A 553 -8.31 -24.77 -3.45
C THR A 553 -8.23 -24.58 -4.97
N ALA A 554 -8.98 -25.35 -5.75
CA ALA A 554 -9.09 -25.17 -7.19
C ALA A 554 -9.47 -23.75 -7.59
N LEU A 555 -10.37 -23.08 -6.84
CA LEU A 555 -10.81 -21.71 -7.13
C LEU A 555 -9.75 -20.64 -6.77
N ARG A 556 -8.75 -21.00 -5.96
CA ARG A 556 -7.65 -20.12 -5.57
C ARG A 556 -6.36 -20.36 -6.38
N SER A 557 -6.26 -21.46 -7.12
CA SER A 557 -5.09 -21.75 -7.95
C SER A 557 -4.95 -20.73 -9.10
N ALA A 558 -3.75 -20.64 -9.66
CA ALA A 558 -3.51 -19.84 -10.87
C ALA A 558 -4.08 -20.49 -12.14
N ASP A 559 -4.32 -21.81 -12.10
CA ASP A 559 -4.66 -22.59 -13.27
C ASP A 559 -6.14 -22.42 -13.68
N ILE A 560 -6.36 -22.23 -14.97
CA ILE A 560 -7.68 -22.21 -15.60
C ILE A 560 -7.60 -22.82 -16.99
N ARG A 561 -8.63 -23.55 -17.39
CA ARG A 561 -8.79 -24.03 -18.75
C ARG A 561 -10.14 -23.55 -19.29
N LEU A 562 -10.09 -22.61 -20.21
CA LEU A 562 -11.28 -22.12 -20.92
C LEU A 562 -11.80 -23.21 -21.88
N LEU A 563 -13.10 -23.31 -22.01
CA LEU A 563 -13.78 -24.25 -22.89
C LEU A 563 -14.42 -23.49 -24.05
N ASP A 564 -14.36 -24.09 -25.26
CA ASP A 564 -15.01 -23.52 -26.46
C ASP A 564 -16.53 -23.83 -26.53
N ALA A 565 -17.04 -24.47 -25.49
CA ALA A 565 -18.42 -24.93 -25.42
C ALA A 565 -19.40 -23.75 -25.33
N ALA A 566 -20.29 -23.64 -26.31
CA ALA A 566 -21.43 -22.71 -26.33
C ALA A 566 -21.10 -21.20 -26.24
N VAL A 567 -19.87 -20.78 -26.53
CA VAL A 567 -19.49 -19.37 -26.52
C VAL A 567 -20.30 -18.52 -27.50
N ASP A 568 -20.73 -19.11 -28.62
CA ASP A 568 -21.58 -18.45 -29.61
C ASP A 568 -23.02 -18.24 -29.10
N ASN A 569 -23.46 -18.99 -28.07
CA ASN A 569 -24.73 -18.81 -27.36
C ASN A 569 -24.57 -17.89 -26.13
N ASN A 570 -23.52 -17.09 -26.08
CA ASN A 570 -23.18 -16.17 -24.99
C ASN A 570 -22.93 -16.85 -23.62
N VAL A 571 -22.39 -18.08 -23.64
CA VAL A 571 -22.01 -18.85 -22.45
C VAL A 571 -20.51 -18.91 -22.33
N LEU A 572 -19.98 -18.48 -21.17
CA LEU A 572 -18.59 -18.64 -20.79
C LEU A 572 -18.46 -19.89 -19.90
N ALA A 573 -17.61 -20.84 -20.31
CA ALA A 573 -17.37 -22.04 -19.53
C ALA A 573 -15.86 -22.28 -19.34
N TYR A 574 -15.48 -22.71 -18.14
CA TYR A 574 -14.09 -23.05 -17.84
C TYR A 574 -13.97 -24.08 -16.72
N VAL A 575 -12.86 -24.80 -16.73
CA VAL A 575 -12.47 -25.73 -15.67
C VAL A 575 -11.41 -25.10 -14.80
N ARG A 576 -11.59 -25.15 -13.49
CA ARG A 576 -10.59 -24.90 -12.49
C ARG A 576 -9.94 -26.22 -12.11
N PRO A 577 -8.69 -26.49 -12.57
CA PRO A 577 -7.99 -27.74 -12.29
C PRO A 577 -7.64 -27.88 -10.82
N SER A 578 -7.52 -29.12 -10.37
CA SER A 578 -6.98 -29.47 -9.06
C SER A 578 -6.03 -30.65 -9.22
N ALA A 579 -5.13 -30.82 -8.25
CA ALA A 579 -4.23 -31.97 -8.20
C ALA A 579 -4.97 -33.30 -8.18
N THR A 580 -6.17 -33.33 -7.60
CA THR A 580 -7.06 -34.48 -7.60
C THR A 580 -8.21 -34.27 -8.59
N ALA A 581 -8.52 -35.30 -9.37
CA ALA A 581 -9.59 -35.22 -10.36
C ALA A 581 -10.99 -34.97 -9.73
N SER A 582 -11.17 -35.39 -8.48
CA SER A 582 -12.42 -35.19 -7.73
C SER A 582 -12.64 -33.74 -7.28
N ASP A 583 -11.57 -32.93 -7.23
CA ASP A 583 -11.65 -31.55 -6.76
C ASP A 583 -11.66 -30.52 -7.90
N ARG A 584 -11.76 -31.01 -9.15
CA ARG A 584 -11.96 -30.15 -10.32
C ARG A 584 -13.31 -29.47 -10.27
N ILE A 585 -13.34 -28.20 -10.59
CA ILE A 585 -14.59 -27.42 -10.64
C ILE A 585 -14.82 -26.96 -12.07
N LEU A 586 -16.00 -27.24 -12.60
CA LEU A 586 -16.50 -26.71 -13.85
C LEU A 586 -17.42 -25.53 -13.54
N VAL A 587 -17.12 -24.37 -14.10
CA VAL A 587 -17.96 -23.16 -13.99
C VAL A 587 -18.58 -22.88 -15.35
N ILE A 588 -19.89 -22.66 -15.35
CA ILE A 588 -20.67 -22.32 -16.54
C ILE A 588 -21.48 -21.06 -16.23
N LEU A 589 -21.33 -20.04 -17.07
CA LEU A 589 -21.93 -18.72 -16.91
C LEU A 589 -22.70 -18.35 -18.17
N ASN A 590 -24.00 -18.28 -18.07
CA ASN A 590 -24.85 -17.86 -19.20
C ASN A 590 -25.16 -16.35 -19.09
N TYR A 591 -24.60 -15.56 -20.00
CA TYR A 591 -24.87 -14.12 -20.14
C TYR A 591 -26.01 -13.85 -21.15
N GLY A 592 -26.54 -14.89 -21.78
CA GLY A 592 -27.62 -14.80 -22.77
C GLY A 592 -28.99 -14.74 -22.13
N ALA A 593 -29.96 -14.17 -22.88
CA ALA A 593 -31.37 -14.12 -22.51
C ALA A 593 -32.14 -15.40 -22.84
N GLN A 594 -31.46 -16.43 -23.35
CA GLN A 594 -32.08 -17.73 -23.71
C GLN A 594 -31.34 -18.87 -22.99
N PRO A 595 -32.05 -20.00 -22.73
CA PRO A 595 -31.39 -21.23 -22.29
C PRO A 595 -30.34 -21.69 -23.31
N ALA A 596 -29.26 -22.30 -22.84
CA ALA A 596 -28.20 -22.80 -23.71
C ALA A 596 -27.78 -24.22 -23.33
N LEU A 597 -27.45 -25.03 -24.33
CA LEU A 597 -26.85 -26.34 -24.15
C LEU A 597 -25.34 -26.22 -24.27
N VAL A 598 -24.65 -26.59 -23.20
CA VAL A 598 -23.19 -26.55 -23.13
C VAL A 598 -22.63 -27.93 -23.49
N GLY A 599 -22.13 -28.07 -24.71
CA GLY A 599 -21.49 -29.28 -25.17
C GLY A 599 -20.12 -29.47 -24.51
N LEU A 600 -19.92 -30.58 -23.82
CA LEU A 600 -18.65 -30.96 -23.21
C LEU A 600 -18.07 -32.15 -23.97
N GLY A 601 -16.75 -32.26 -23.98
CA GLY A 601 -16.07 -33.39 -24.63
C GLY A 601 -16.60 -34.75 -24.10
N LYS A 602 -16.73 -35.75 -24.98
CA LYS A 602 -17.37 -37.04 -24.67
C LYS A 602 -16.80 -37.72 -23.42
N GLU A 603 -15.49 -37.78 -23.30
CA GLU A 603 -14.79 -38.35 -22.13
C GLU A 603 -15.13 -37.63 -20.83
N PHE A 604 -15.26 -36.31 -20.89
CA PHE A 604 -15.61 -35.46 -19.74
C PHE A 604 -17.08 -35.71 -19.32
N LEU A 605 -18.00 -35.79 -20.28
CA LEU A 605 -19.40 -36.10 -20.04
C LEU A 605 -19.60 -37.52 -19.46
N GLU A 606 -18.89 -38.52 -19.98
CA GLU A 606 -18.94 -39.89 -19.45
C GLU A 606 -18.45 -39.96 -18.00
N THR A 607 -17.37 -39.23 -17.69
CA THR A 607 -16.86 -39.15 -16.32
C THR A 607 -17.87 -38.53 -15.38
N MET A 608 -18.51 -37.43 -15.79
CA MET A 608 -19.53 -36.74 -14.99
C MET A 608 -20.76 -37.59 -14.77
N ARG A 609 -21.24 -38.25 -15.80
CA ARG A 609 -22.40 -39.15 -15.69
C ARG A 609 -22.17 -40.34 -14.76
N ARG A 610 -20.98 -40.92 -14.83
CA ARG A 610 -20.61 -42.06 -13.98
C ARG A 610 -20.51 -41.73 -12.51
N LYS A 611 -20.02 -40.54 -12.17
CA LYS A 611 -19.82 -40.10 -10.80
C LYS A 611 -21.01 -39.34 -10.21
N GLY A 612 -21.91 -38.79 -11.05
CA GLY A 612 -22.86 -37.77 -10.69
C GLY A 612 -22.14 -36.41 -10.52
N ILE A 613 -22.86 -35.35 -10.66
CA ILE A 613 -22.35 -33.98 -10.39
C ILE A 613 -23.33 -33.19 -9.54
N VAL A 614 -22.77 -32.38 -8.69
CA VAL A 614 -23.52 -31.48 -7.80
C VAL A 614 -23.21 -30.03 -8.17
N ASP A 615 -24.24 -29.20 -8.20
CA ASP A 615 -24.06 -27.76 -8.22
C ASP A 615 -23.76 -27.24 -6.81
N LEU A 616 -22.59 -26.69 -6.62
CA LEU A 616 -22.10 -26.20 -5.31
C LEU A 616 -22.87 -24.97 -4.80
N LEU A 617 -23.60 -24.28 -5.69
CA LEU A 617 -24.40 -23.12 -5.33
C LEU A 617 -25.75 -23.54 -4.71
N THR A 618 -26.32 -24.61 -5.17
CA THR A 618 -27.65 -25.09 -4.72
C THR A 618 -27.58 -26.33 -3.86
N GLY A 619 -26.50 -27.11 -3.97
CA GLY A 619 -26.37 -28.45 -3.38
C GLY A 619 -27.16 -29.53 -4.11
N GLY A 620 -27.80 -29.18 -5.23
CA GLY A 620 -28.61 -30.10 -6.03
C GLY A 620 -27.78 -30.88 -7.05
N GLU A 621 -28.25 -32.12 -7.37
CA GLU A 621 -27.70 -32.89 -8.50
C GLU A 621 -28.09 -32.24 -9.82
N VAL A 622 -27.17 -32.23 -10.76
CA VAL A 622 -27.37 -31.69 -12.11
C VAL A 622 -27.44 -32.83 -13.13
N ASN A 623 -28.49 -32.82 -13.94
CA ASN A 623 -28.66 -33.80 -15.00
C ASN A 623 -27.68 -33.54 -16.16
N VAL A 624 -26.91 -34.54 -16.50
CA VAL A 624 -25.97 -34.51 -17.64
C VAL A 624 -26.57 -35.25 -18.81
N GLY A 625 -27.15 -34.50 -19.75
CA GLY A 625 -27.73 -35.02 -20.99
C GLY A 625 -26.68 -35.64 -21.91
N GLU A 626 -27.12 -36.36 -22.96
CA GLU A 626 -26.23 -37.01 -23.94
C GLU A 626 -25.31 -36.00 -24.66
N SER A 627 -25.81 -34.80 -24.91
CA SER A 627 -25.12 -33.76 -25.66
C SER A 627 -24.45 -32.71 -24.81
N GLY A 628 -24.70 -32.69 -23.48
CA GLY A 628 -24.15 -31.66 -22.60
C GLY A 628 -25.01 -31.35 -21.38
N ILE A 629 -24.80 -30.18 -20.84
CA ILE A 629 -25.50 -29.61 -19.68
C ILE A 629 -26.33 -28.41 -20.14
N GLU A 630 -27.61 -28.40 -19.80
CA GLU A 630 -28.50 -27.27 -20.05
C GLU A 630 -28.33 -26.21 -18.93
N ILE A 631 -28.26 -24.94 -19.32
CA ILE A 631 -28.18 -23.80 -18.40
C ILE A 631 -29.25 -22.76 -18.73
N ALA A 632 -29.95 -22.30 -17.71
CA ALA A 632 -31.00 -21.28 -17.85
C ALA A 632 -30.40 -19.90 -18.25
N PRO A 633 -31.22 -18.95 -18.75
CA PRO A 633 -30.78 -17.59 -19.03
C PRO A 633 -30.23 -16.90 -17.79
N LEU A 634 -29.23 -16.02 -17.96
CA LEU A 634 -28.67 -15.18 -16.91
C LEU A 634 -28.40 -15.96 -15.61
N SER A 635 -27.81 -17.14 -15.72
CA SER A 635 -27.62 -18.06 -14.60
C SER A 635 -26.21 -18.62 -14.52
N VAL A 636 -25.93 -19.29 -13.41
CA VAL A 636 -24.61 -19.81 -13.05
C VAL A 636 -24.73 -21.25 -12.60
N LEU A 637 -23.78 -22.08 -13.02
CA LEU A 637 -23.53 -23.39 -12.46
C LEU A 637 -22.08 -23.50 -12.02
N VAL A 638 -21.85 -23.93 -10.78
CA VAL A 638 -20.51 -24.24 -10.24
C VAL A 638 -20.50 -25.72 -9.86
N LEU A 639 -19.97 -26.54 -10.73
CA LEU A 639 -20.17 -27.97 -10.73
C LEU A 639 -18.94 -28.74 -10.26
N LYS A 640 -19.17 -29.75 -9.42
CA LYS A 640 -18.14 -30.66 -8.93
C LYS A 640 -18.61 -32.11 -9.10
N PRO A 641 -17.73 -33.05 -9.53
CA PRO A 641 -18.02 -34.48 -9.43
C PRO A 641 -18.26 -34.92 -7.98
N ASN A 642 -19.24 -35.82 -7.77
CA ASN A 642 -19.52 -36.42 -6.46
C ASN A 642 -18.36 -37.27 -5.96
#